data_fc514827a39b48d1b0b85adc3d09ae43
#
_entry.id   fc514827a39b48d1b0b85adc3d09ae43
#
_cell.length_a   1.000
_cell.length_b   1.000
_cell.length_c   1.000
_cell.angle_alpha   90.00
_cell.angle_beta   90.00
_cell.angle_gamma   90.00
#
_symmetry.space_group_name_H-M   'P 1'
#
loop_
_entity.id
_entity.type
_entity.pdbx_description
1 polymer ?
#
loop_
_entity_poly.entity_id
_entity_poly.type
_entity_poly.pdbx_seq_one_letter_code
_entity_poly.pdbx_strand_id
1 'polypeptide(L)'
;MGYGAIKALKVENDGGTLKVVDFAVINHPRVLSTPELDQNDAMRVALGTLVSKHDLTNARVAISIPGHASFARFATLPPVEPKKVPDIVKFEAVQQIPFPLEEVEWDYQTFVSPDSPDIEVGIFAVTRQKIAEQLAMLNDVGLTPELATLSPVAAYNSLAVDLGFTEETPGTIILDIGTVATDMIIAEAGRVWVRSFPIGGHQFTEALVSAFKLSYSKAEKLKRESDQSKHARHVFQAMRPVFSDIVGEIQRSIGFYQSVHADADLKRLIGLGSTFRLPGLRKYLKQQLQLDVYRMEQFKKLNMEGPRAGEFQAASVNMATAYGCVNQVFDRAPLRANLMPVAVLKEAMWKRKVPYFAVGAGLAAAAAGAMFIRPLIDSTAFQGAERPPVIRNVINDANSLATAARDAQVTTDASGSMQAAGIVDLVDNRALYASILSDTSNLISMVDESAQALIDSDSPIGRQLGDADPFKLISLDTEFLDSPAAANNNQFGGGRGGFNDTNTNQPSQFQQSIGNLRRVKVTAQFDIPLPTSTLGGFRDDIVMPILDNKLPPLQPNYAIQYDPASFWVADETAAGRTNTTRGGGAKAPVRDPRTQTTSRGGGTDSSDLKGLAPFNFPEQETPAQTARVTMTWYAVLDLNAASEGDE
;
A
#
# COMPACT_ATOMS: atom_id res chain seq x y z
N MET A 1 2.00 26.45 1.89
CA MET A 1 3.01 27.32 1.23
C MET A 1 2.28 28.46 0.55
N GLY A 2 2.51 29.71 0.96
CA GLY A 2 1.73 30.86 0.47
C GLY A 2 2.56 31.81 -0.41
N TYR A 3 1.91 32.61 -1.26
CA TYR A 3 2.56 33.56 -2.16
C TYR A 3 3.28 34.72 -1.47
N GLY A 4 2.91 35.04 -0.22
CA GLY A 4 3.58 36.09 0.56
C GLY A 4 4.65 35.54 1.51
N ALA A 5 4.42 34.34 2.04
CA ALA A 5 5.30 33.69 3.03
C ALA A 5 5.03 32.20 3.10
N ILE A 6 6.06 31.43 3.47
CA ILE A 6 5.88 30.08 3.99
C ILE A 6 5.54 30.19 5.47
N LYS A 7 4.51 29.48 5.88
CA LYS A 7 4.07 29.41 7.27
C LYS A 7 4.15 27.96 7.73
N ALA A 8 4.88 27.71 8.78
CA ALA A 8 5.05 26.39 9.39
C ALA A 8 4.71 26.41 10.88
N LEU A 9 4.14 25.33 11.35
CA LEU A 9 3.73 25.13 12.74
C LEU A 9 4.17 23.75 13.18
N LYS A 10 5.05 23.67 14.18
CA LYS A 10 5.48 22.43 14.81
C LYS A 10 4.74 22.24 16.12
N VAL A 11 4.07 21.11 16.25
CA VAL A 11 3.17 20.81 17.36
C VAL A 11 3.48 19.43 17.91
N GLU A 12 3.40 19.31 19.23
CA GLU A 12 3.41 18.04 19.93
C GLU A 12 2.05 17.77 20.57
N ASN A 13 1.68 16.49 20.64
CA ASN A 13 0.46 16.07 21.33
C ASN A 13 0.83 15.60 22.74
N ASP A 14 0.45 16.37 23.72
CA ASP A 14 0.67 16.07 25.15
C ASP A 14 -0.67 15.72 25.80
N GLY A 15 -0.88 14.43 26.06
CA GLY A 15 -2.09 13.95 26.76
C GLY A 15 -3.41 14.35 26.11
N GLY A 16 -3.45 14.56 24.80
CA GLY A 16 -4.66 14.98 24.10
C GLY A 16 -4.76 16.50 23.88
N THR A 17 -3.85 17.31 24.39
CA THR A 17 -3.72 18.75 24.10
C THR A 17 -2.61 19.00 23.08
N LEU A 18 -2.86 19.90 22.12
CA LEU A 18 -1.86 20.33 21.15
C LEU A 18 -1.05 21.48 21.74
N LYS A 19 0.26 21.25 21.88
CA LYS A 19 1.21 22.28 22.34
C LYS A 19 2.08 22.69 21.16
N VAL A 20 2.14 23.99 20.87
CA VAL A 20 3.03 24.54 19.87
C VAL A 20 4.46 24.55 20.41
N VAL A 21 5.33 23.81 19.75
CA VAL A 21 6.76 23.72 20.09
C VAL A 21 7.55 24.78 19.35
N ASP A 22 7.24 24.96 18.05
CA ASP A 22 7.90 25.95 17.22
C ASP A 22 6.98 26.44 16.09
N PHE A 23 7.26 27.60 15.56
CA PHE A 23 6.57 28.16 14.41
C PHE A 23 7.51 29.02 13.56
N ALA A 24 7.19 29.11 12.28
CA ALA A 24 7.91 29.92 11.32
C ALA A 24 6.99 30.71 10.42
N VAL A 25 7.36 31.95 10.14
CA VAL A 25 6.82 32.79 9.05
C VAL A 25 8.01 33.27 8.24
N ILE A 26 8.29 32.54 7.15
CA ILE A 26 9.39 32.89 6.25
C ILE A 26 8.81 33.70 5.12
N ASN A 27 8.98 35.01 5.17
CA ASN A 27 8.53 35.92 4.14
C ASN A 27 9.41 35.76 2.89
N HIS A 28 8.78 35.74 1.71
CA HIS A 28 9.52 35.84 0.46
C HIS A 28 10.14 37.25 0.34
N PRO A 29 11.35 37.37 -0.25
CA PRO A 29 11.99 38.69 -0.46
C PRO A 29 11.10 39.66 -1.26
N ARG A 30 10.33 39.08 -2.20
CA ARG A 30 9.23 39.74 -2.91
C ARG A 30 8.04 38.83 -2.93
N VAL A 31 6.83 39.36 -2.92
CA VAL A 31 5.61 38.54 -3.06
C VAL A 31 5.69 37.77 -4.38
N LEU A 32 5.36 36.49 -4.37
CA LEU A 32 5.51 35.59 -5.53
C LEU A 32 4.66 36.03 -6.74
N SER A 33 3.65 36.85 -6.53
CA SER A 33 2.86 37.50 -7.62
C SER A 33 3.56 38.70 -8.28
N THR A 34 4.77 39.06 -7.84
CA THR A 34 5.54 40.16 -8.48
C THR A 34 5.93 39.72 -9.90
N PRO A 35 5.65 40.53 -10.93
CA PRO A 35 6.06 40.22 -12.29
C PRO A 35 7.58 39.94 -12.39
N GLU A 36 7.97 39.06 -13.31
CA GLU A 36 9.38 38.67 -13.59
C GLU A 36 10.09 37.91 -12.46
N LEU A 37 9.39 37.50 -11.41
CA LEU A 37 9.97 36.66 -10.35
C LEU A 37 9.84 35.18 -10.70
N ASP A 38 10.95 34.44 -10.64
CA ASP A 38 10.88 32.97 -10.63
C ASP A 38 10.28 32.47 -9.28
N GLN A 39 9.01 32.04 -9.36
CA GLN A 39 8.25 31.63 -8.21
C GLN A 39 8.83 30.36 -7.57
N ASN A 40 9.32 29.43 -8.39
CA ASN A 40 9.84 28.15 -7.92
C ASN A 40 11.17 28.35 -7.19
N ASP A 41 12.03 29.19 -7.73
CA ASP A 41 13.32 29.53 -7.12
C ASP A 41 13.14 30.25 -5.78
N ALA A 42 12.27 31.27 -5.76
CA ALA A 42 11.95 31.99 -4.52
C ALA A 42 11.33 31.07 -3.45
N MET A 43 10.51 30.10 -3.85
CA MET A 43 9.93 29.11 -2.95
C MET A 43 11.00 28.16 -2.38
N ARG A 44 11.94 27.67 -3.24
CA ARG A 44 13.06 26.81 -2.78
C ARG A 44 13.97 27.53 -1.79
N VAL A 45 14.31 28.79 -2.05
CA VAL A 45 15.10 29.61 -1.12
C VAL A 45 14.38 29.75 0.22
N ALA A 46 13.09 30.01 0.22
CA ALA A 46 12.31 30.12 1.45
C ALA A 46 12.20 28.78 2.20
N LEU A 47 12.03 27.66 1.49
CA LEU A 47 12.05 26.32 2.09
C LEU A 47 13.42 25.97 2.67
N GLY A 48 14.50 26.23 1.96
CA GLY A 48 15.87 26.08 2.47
C GLY A 48 16.11 26.90 3.74
N THR A 49 15.58 28.15 3.77
CA THR A 49 15.65 28.99 4.98
C THR A 49 14.84 28.40 6.13
N LEU A 50 13.68 27.82 5.86
CA LEU A 50 12.86 27.15 6.89
C LEU A 50 13.63 25.99 7.53
N VAL A 51 14.16 25.06 6.72
CA VAL A 51 14.86 23.87 7.20
C VAL A 51 16.16 24.22 7.91
N SER A 52 16.88 25.28 7.48
CA SER A 52 18.12 25.70 8.12
C SER A 52 17.93 26.35 9.50
N LYS A 53 16.76 26.96 9.74
CA LYS A 53 16.48 27.69 10.99
C LYS A 53 15.69 26.89 12.03
N HIS A 54 14.99 25.87 11.60
CA HIS A 54 14.06 25.11 12.43
C HIS A 54 14.40 23.62 12.35
N ASP A 55 14.50 22.98 13.50
CA ASP A 55 14.69 21.53 13.54
C ASP A 55 13.38 20.81 13.19
N LEU A 56 13.35 20.20 12.01
CA LEU A 56 12.23 19.43 11.49
C LEU A 56 12.53 17.91 11.43
N THR A 57 13.60 17.48 12.09
CA THR A 57 14.05 16.08 12.12
C THR A 57 12.95 15.19 12.72
N ASN A 58 12.63 14.08 12.07
CA ASN A 58 11.59 13.11 12.46
C ASN A 58 10.18 13.69 12.63
N ALA A 59 9.91 14.90 12.16
CA ALA A 59 8.56 15.45 12.17
C ALA A 59 7.69 14.84 11.08
N ARG A 60 6.44 14.49 11.41
CA ARG A 60 5.41 14.22 10.41
C ARG A 60 5.05 15.52 9.71
N VAL A 61 5.16 15.55 8.39
CA VAL A 61 4.94 16.76 7.59
C VAL A 61 3.58 16.71 6.92
N ALA A 62 2.80 17.77 7.07
CA ALA A 62 1.58 17.99 6.32
C ALA A 62 1.67 19.30 5.53
N ILE A 63 1.10 19.30 4.34
CA ILE A 63 1.07 20.47 3.46
C ILE A 63 -0.34 20.86 3.06
N SER A 64 -0.51 22.13 2.74
CA SER A 64 -1.74 22.62 2.11
C SER A 64 -1.48 23.07 0.69
N ILE A 65 -2.40 22.69 -0.20
CA ILE A 65 -2.45 23.07 -1.60
C ILE A 65 -3.37 24.29 -1.71
N PRO A 66 -2.99 25.37 -2.42
CA PRO A 66 -3.85 26.54 -2.58
C PRO A 66 -5.18 26.19 -3.26
N GLY A 67 -6.30 26.74 -2.74
CA GLY A 67 -7.64 26.46 -3.27
C GLY A 67 -7.80 26.82 -4.75
N HIS A 68 -7.19 27.91 -5.21
CA HIS A 68 -7.25 28.32 -6.61
C HIS A 68 -6.45 27.43 -7.58
N ALA A 69 -5.56 26.58 -7.06
CA ALA A 69 -4.77 25.61 -7.84
C ALA A 69 -5.36 24.19 -7.77
N SER A 70 -6.59 24.06 -7.28
CA SER A 70 -7.28 22.81 -7.02
C SER A 70 -8.76 22.93 -7.40
N PHE A 71 -9.46 21.82 -7.29
CA PHE A 71 -10.88 21.73 -7.58
C PHE A 71 -11.63 21.25 -6.33
N ALA A 72 -12.67 21.98 -5.97
CA ALA A 72 -13.67 21.53 -4.99
C ALA A 72 -15.02 21.56 -5.71
N ARG A 73 -15.75 20.45 -5.66
CA ARG A 73 -17.09 20.29 -6.25
C ARG A 73 -17.99 19.64 -5.22
N PHE A 74 -19.26 20.00 -5.30
CA PHE A 74 -20.27 19.50 -4.37
C PHE A 74 -21.42 18.95 -5.18
N ALA A 75 -21.87 17.75 -4.83
CA ALA A 75 -22.95 17.05 -5.47
C ALA A 75 -23.87 16.44 -4.42
N THR A 76 -25.15 16.33 -4.74
CA THR A 76 -26.15 15.66 -3.91
C THR A 76 -26.45 14.30 -4.52
N LEU A 77 -26.27 13.25 -3.73
CA LEU A 77 -26.55 11.88 -4.12
C LEU A 77 -27.88 11.44 -3.52
N PRO A 78 -28.68 10.65 -4.23
CA PRO A 78 -29.86 10.04 -3.65
C PRO A 78 -29.48 9.11 -2.49
N PRO A 79 -30.40 8.80 -1.59
CA PRO A 79 -30.14 7.88 -0.49
C PRO A 79 -29.80 6.48 -1.04
N VAL A 80 -28.56 6.05 -0.79
CA VAL A 80 -28.02 4.78 -1.28
C VAL A 80 -27.31 4.05 -0.14
N GLU A 81 -27.15 2.74 -0.30
CA GLU A 81 -26.37 1.94 0.64
C GLU A 81 -24.93 2.46 0.74
N PRO A 82 -24.35 2.57 1.94
CA PRO A 82 -22.99 3.09 2.15
C PRO A 82 -21.92 2.39 1.29
N LYS A 83 -22.11 1.13 0.96
CA LYS A 83 -21.18 0.36 0.11
C LYS A 83 -21.15 0.83 -1.35
N LYS A 84 -22.22 1.45 -1.85
CA LYS A 84 -22.36 1.96 -3.22
C LYS A 84 -21.89 3.42 -3.36
N VAL A 85 -21.76 4.13 -2.23
CA VAL A 85 -21.36 5.54 -2.25
C VAL A 85 -20.05 5.77 -3.00
N PRO A 86 -18.96 4.98 -2.78
CA PRO A 86 -17.69 5.21 -3.48
C PRO A 86 -17.82 5.14 -5.02
N ASP A 87 -18.59 4.18 -5.53
CA ASP A 87 -18.78 3.99 -6.98
C ASP A 87 -19.56 5.15 -7.59
N ILE A 88 -20.62 5.60 -6.91
CA ILE A 88 -21.42 6.74 -7.36
C ILE A 88 -20.60 8.03 -7.30
N VAL A 89 -19.82 8.24 -6.23
CA VAL A 89 -18.95 9.40 -6.12
C VAL A 89 -17.86 9.39 -7.20
N LYS A 90 -17.31 8.23 -7.55
CA LYS A 90 -16.37 8.10 -8.66
C LYS A 90 -17.01 8.53 -9.99
N PHE A 91 -18.26 8.12 -10.23
CA PHE A 91 -19.01 8.53 -11.43
C PHE A 91 -19.25 10.06 -11.44
N GLU A 92 -19.65 10.64 -10.32
CA GLU A 92 -19.80 12.09 -10.18
C GLU A 92 -18.46 12.82 -10.37
N ALA A 93 -17.37 12.27 -9.84
CA ALA A 93 -16.04 12.85 -10.00
C ALA A 93 -15.62 12.94 -11.47
N VAL A 94 -15.91 11.93 -12.28
CA VAL A 94 -15.65 11.97 -13.74
C VAL A 94 -16.41 13.09 -14.41
N GLN A 95 -17.62 13.42 -13.97
CA GLN A 95 -18.45 14.48 -14.56
C GLN A 95 -18.08 15.88 -14.06
N GLN A 96 -17.69 15.99 -12.78
CA GLN A 96 -17.49 17.28 -12.10
C GLN A 96 -16.06 17.80 -12.21
N ILE A 97 -15.06 16.92 -12.35
CA ILE A 97 -13.66 17.30 -12.48
C ILE A 97 -13.36 17.55 -13.96
N PRO A 98 -12.80 18.73 -14.35
CA PRO A 98 -12.56 19.06 -15.74
C PRO A 98 -11.31 18.41 -16.34
N PHE A 99 -10.83 17.33 -15.75
CA PHE A 99 -9.66 16.56 -16.15
C PHE A 99 -9.97 15.05 -16.02
N PRO A 100 -9.32 14.18 -16.83
CA PRO A 100 -9.38 12.75 -16.61
C PRO A 100 -8.94 12.38 -15.20
N LEU A 101 -9.58 11.40 -14.57
CA LEU A 101 -9.25 11.00 -13.18
C LEU A 101 -7.80 10.49 -13.05
N GLU A 102 -7.23 9.97 -14.14
CA GLU A 102 -5.83 9.50 -14.21
C GLU A 102 -4.82 10.66 -14.10
N GLU A 103 -5.22 11.90 -14.40
CA GLU A 103 -4.38 13.10 -14.33
C GLU A 103 -4.50 13.85 -13.02
N VAL A 104 -5.38 13.41 -12.11
CA VAL A 104 -5.63 14.08 -10.84
C VAL A 104 -5.41 13.12 -9.65
N GLU A 105 -5.02 13.70 -8.53
CA GLU A 105 -5.22 13.07 -7.22
C GLU A 105 -6.50 13.67 -6.63
N TRP A 106 -7.40 12.81 -6.17
CA TRP A 106 -8.69 13.25 -5.68
C TRP A 106 -9.13 12.43 -4.46
N ASP A 107 -9.96 13.05 -3.65
CA ASP A 107 -10.58 12.45 -2.48
C ASP A 107 -11.95 13.08 -2.24
N TYR A 108 -12.79 12.49 -1.43
CA TYR A 108 -14.12 13.00 -1.14
C TYR A 108 -14.49 12.91 0.34
N GLN A 109 -15.45 13.73 0.73
CA GLN A 109 -16.07 13.69 2.05
C GLN A 109 -17.58 13.68 1.89
N THR A 110 -18.26 12.80 2.61
CA THR A 110 -19.71 12.77 2.66
C THR A 110 -20.22 13.59 3.84
N PHE A 111 -21.32 14.29 3.63
CA PHE A 111 -22.05 15.04 4.64
C PHE A 111 -23.45 14.46 4.72
N VAL A 112 -23.87 14.04 5.90
CA VAL A 112 -25.20 13.51 6.15
C VAL A 112 -25.91 14.51 7.03
N SER A 113 -27.02 15.06 6.58
CA SER A 113 -27.87 15.92 7.38
C SER A 113 -29.00 15.10 8.01
N PRO A 114 -29.33 15.32 9.29
CA PRO A 114 -30.50 14.66 9.92
C PRO A 114 -31.82 14.99 9.23
N ASP A 115 -31.91 16.14 8.59
CA ASP A 115 -33.12 16.68 7.98
C ASP A 115 -33.34 16.24 6.52
N SER A 116 -32.36 15.59 5.89
CA SER A 116 -32.48 15.13 4.51
C SER A 116 -31.96 13.69 4.37
N PRO A 117 -32.71 12.83 3.64
CA PRO A 117 -32.21 11.48 3.32
C PRO A 117 -31.07 11.49 2.28
N ASP A 118 -30.87 12.60 1.61
CA ASP A 118 -29.85 12.74 0.58
C ASP A 118 -28.45 12.87 1.19
N ILE A 119 -27.45 12.35 0.48
CA ILE A 119 -26.06 12.40 0.90
C ILE A 119 -25.37 13.51 0.09
N GLU A 120 -24.93 14.55 0.76
CA GLU A 120 -24.08 15.55 0.11
C GLU A 120 -22.64 15.07 0.08
N VAL A 121 -21.96 15.29 -1.02
CA VAL A 121 -20.56 14.88 -1.22
C VAL A 121 -19.73 16.07 -1.69
N GLY A 122 -18.68 16.34 -0.95
CA GLY A 122 -17.61 17.26 -1.40
C GLY A 122 -16.49 16.44 -2.07
N ILE A 123 -16.21 16.72 -3.32
CA ILE A 123 -15.13 16.12 -4.12
C ILE A 123 -14.00 17.12 -4.20
N PHE A 124 -12.81 16.72 -3.78
CA PHE A 124 -11.62 17.56 -3.78
C PHE A 124 -10.57 16.95 -4.71
N ALA A 125 -9.96 17.75 -5.57
CA ALA A 125 -8.99 17.24 -6.55
C ALA A 125 -7.88 18.25 -6.84
N VAL A 126 -6.73 17.73 -7.24
CA VAL A 126 -5.57 18.49 -7.73
C VAL A 126 -4.90 17.74 -8.87
N THR A 127 -4.36 18.43 -9.86
CA THR A 127 -3.62 17.74 -10.92
C THR A 127 -2.35 17.08 -10.37
N ARG A 128 -2.04 15.87 -10.86
CA ARG A 128 -0.82 15.14 -10.47
C ARG A 128 0.45 15.95 -10.72
N GLN A 129 0.48 16.71 -11.81
CA GLN A 129 1.59 17.60 -12.07
C GLN A 129 1.77 18.62 -10.94
N LYS A 130 0.69 19.27 -10.48
CA LYS A 130 0.78 20.30 -9.45
C LYS A 130 1.24 19.80 -8.11
N ILE A 131 0.72 18.64 -7.69
CA ILE A 131 1.17 18.05 -6.44
C ILE A 131 2.60 17.52 -6.54
N ALA A 132 2.98 16.91 -7.67
CA ALA A 132 4.35 16.45 -7.90
C ALA A 132 5.37 17.57 -7.85
N GLU A 133 5.07 18.75 -8.45
CA GLU A 133 5.91 19.95 -8.36
C GLU A 133 6.15 20.37 -6.90
N GLN A 134 5.10 20.37 -6.08
CA GLN A 134 5.21 20.75 -4.67
C GLN A 134 5.98 19.72 -3.85
N LEU A 135 5.75 18.44 -4.10
CA LEU A 135 6.45 17.34 -3.42
C LEU A 135 7.94 17.34 -3.80
N ALA A 136 8.28 17.60 -5.06
CA ALA A 136 9.67 17.71 -5.51
C ALA A 136 10.42 18.82 -4.76
N MET A 137 9.83 20.02 -4.66
CA MET A 137 10.45 21.14 -3.92
C MET A 137 10.67 20.84 -2.44
N LEU A 138 9.78 20.04 -1.81
CA LEU A 138 9.92 19.63 -0.42
C LEU A 138 10.96 18.52 -0.25
N ASN A 139 10.98 17.57 -1.16
CA ASN A 139 11.99 16.51 -1.17
C ASN A 139 13.41 17.06 -1.39
N ASP A 140 13.57 18.09 -2.23
CA ASP A 140 14.86 18.80 -2.44
C ASP A 140 15.47 19.33 -1.13
N VAL A 141 14.63 19.65 -0.15
CA VAL A 141 15.06 20.11 1.18
C VAL A 141 14.94 19.04 2.28
N GLY A 142 14.70 17.79 1.90
CA GLY A 142 14.63 16.64 2.82
C GLY A 142 13.32 16.51 3.58
N LEU A 143 12.25 17.19 3.19
CA LEU A 143 10.92 17.08 3.80
C LEU A 143 10.04 16.13 2.99
N THR A 144 9.55 15.08 3.63
CA THR A 144 8.62 14.11 3.00
C THR A 144 7.23 14.25 3.64
N PRO A 145 6.25 14.87 2.96
CA PRO A 145 4.90 14.99 3.47
C PRO A 145 4.17 13.65 3.53
N GLU A 146 3.35 13.47 4.57
CA GLU A 146 2.43 12.33 4.73
C GLU A 146 0.98 12.74 4.44
N LEU A 147 0.69 14.04 4.44
CA LEU A 147 -0.65 14.59 4.24
C LEU A 147 -0.57 15.80 3.30
N ALA A 148 -1.45 15.83 2.30
CA ALA A 148 -1.72 16.99 1.47
C ALA A 148 -3.22 17.28 1.46
N THR A 149 -3.61 18.47 1.88
CA THR A 149 -5.01 18.90 1.90
C THR A 149 -5.17 20.26 1.20
N LEU A 150 -6.39 20.68 0.93
CA LEU A 150 -6.64 21.99 0.36
C LEU A 150 -6.58 23.09 1.43
N SER A 151 -6.08 24.28 1.06
CA SER A 151 -6.05 25.41 2.00
C SER A 151 -7.42 25.77 2.58
N PRO A 152 -8.53 25.79 1.81
CA PRO A 152 -9.85 26.04 2.38
C PRO A 152 -10.33 24.92 3.33
N VAL A 153 -10.02 23.65 3.05
CA VAL A 153 -10.31 22.54 3.93
C VAL A 153 -9.56 22.69 5.26
N ALA A 154 -8.28 22.99 5.19
CA ALA A 154 -7.47 23.24 6.39
C ALA A 154 -7.94 24.48 7.16
N ALA A 155 -8.30 25.58 6.48
CA ALA A 155 -8.85 26.77 7.12
C ALA A 155 -10.16 26.47 7.87
N TYR A 156 -11.07 25.69 7.25
CA TYR A 156 -12.26 25.20 7.91
C TYR A 156 -11.93 24.35 9.14
N ASN A 157 -11.07 23.34 8.99
CA ASN A 157 -10.67 22.44 10.08
C ASN A 157 -10.12 23.19 11.29
N SER A 158 -9.35 24.26 11.06
CA SER A 158 -8.82 25.08 12.15
C SER A 158 -9.92 25.75 12.98
N LEU A 159 -10.90 26.36 12.30
CA LEU A 159 -11.99 27.07 12.96
C LEU A 159 -13.02 26.11 13.57
N ALA A 160 -13.34 25.04 12.88
CA ALA A 160 -14.28 24.03 13.35
C ALA A 160 -13.81 23.39 14.67
N VAL A 161 -12.50 23.08 14.77
CA VAL A 161 -11.91 22.56 16.00
C VAL A 161 -11.82 23.63 17.09
N ASP A 162 -11.33 24.83 16.75
CA ASP A 162 -11.09 25.89 17.73
C ASP A 162 -12.38 26.46 18.32
N LEU A 163 -13.39 26.68 17.47
CA LEU A 163 -14.68 27.24 17.88
C LEU A 163 -15.71 26.18 18.24
N GLY A 164 -15.41 24.89 17.99
CA GLY A 164 -16.30 23.76 18.29
C GLY A 164 -17.57 23.79 17.44
N PHE A 165 -17.41 23.79 16.12
CA PHE A 165 -18.56 23.74 15.20
C PHE A 165 -19.33 22.43 15.36
N THR A 166 -20.65 22.56 15.46
CA THR A 166 -21.63 21.48 15.55
C THR A 166 -22.73 21.71 14.50
N GLU A 167 -23.63 20.78 14.36
CA GLU A 167 -24.83 20.91 13.49
C GLU A 167 -25.71 22.12 13.88
N GLU A 168 -25.75 22.50 15.16
CA GLU A 168 -26.48 23.65 15.68
C GLU A 168 -25.78 24.99 15.48
N THR A 169 -24.52 24.95 14.96
CA THR A 169 -23.74 26.18 14.74
C THR A 169 -24.41 27.02 13.66
N PRO A 170 -24.70 28.33 13.92
CA PRO A 170 -25.28 29.22 12.91
C PRO A 170 -24.49 29.23 11.63
N GLY A 171 -25.16 29.30 10.48
CA GLY A 171 -24.55 29.38 9.17
C GLY A 171 -23.42 30.42 9.14
N THR A 172 -22.23 29.96 8.85
CA THR A 172 -20.99 30.74 8.97
C THR A 172 -20.22 30.75 7.67
N ILE A 173 -19.95 31.94 7.17
CA ILE A 173 -19.01 32.14 6.05
C ILE A 173 -17.61 32.33 6.63
N ILE A 174 -16.64 31.56 6.16
CA ILE A 174 -15.23 31.75 6.44
C ILE A 174 -14.61 32.31 5.16
N LEU A 175 -13.89 33.40 5.27
CA LEU A 175 -13.27 34.09 4.14
C LEU A 175 -11.78 34.25 4.39
N ASP A 176 -10.97 33.41 3.75
CA ASP A 176 -9.49 33.53 3.80
C ASP A 176 -8.98 34.29 2.58
N ILE A 177 -8.70 35.59 2.80
CA ILE A 177 -8.18 36.44 1.74
C ILE A 177 -6.66 36.35 1.67
N GLY A 178 -6.19 35.53 0.76
CA GLY A 178 -4.77 35.34 0.50
C GLY A 178 -4.14 36.46 -0.32
N THR A 179 -2.96 36.18 -0.89
CA THR A 179 -2.23 37.16 -1.74
C THR A 179 -2.80 37.20 -3.15
N VAL A 180 -3.08 36.06 -3.79
CA VAL A 180 -3.53 35.99 -5.19
C VAL A 180 -4.98 35.53 -5.32
N ALA A 181 -5.53 34.91 -4.32
CA ALA A 181 -6.88 34.36 -4.34
C ALA A 181 -7.52 34.45 -2.96
N THR A 182 -8.84 34.32 -2.94
CA THR A 182 -9.67 34.23 -1.74
C THR A 182 -10.34 32.86 -1.72
N ASP A 183 -10.21 32.17 -0.61
CA ASP A 183 -10.94 30.94 -0.31
C ASP A 183 -12.17 31.32 0.51
N MET A 184 -13.35 30.99 0.01
CA MET A 184 -14.63 31.15 0.69
C MET A 184 -15.16 29.77 1.07
N ILE A 185 -15.46 29.59 2.34
CA ILE A 185 -16.05 28.39 2.88
C ILE A 185 -17.38 28.75 3.55
N ILE A 186 -18.42 28.00 3.28
CA ILE A 186 -19.70 28.07 4.00
C ILE A 186 -19.82 26.82 4.84
N ALA A 187 -20.06 27.00 6.13
CA ALA A 187 -20.25 25.93 7.10
C ALA A 187 -21.61 26.11 7.77
N GLU A 188 -22.51 25.13 7.60
CA GLU A 188 -23.87 25.19 8.11
C GLU A 188 -24.43 23.77 8.30
N ALA A 189 -25.06 23.51 9.40
CA ALA A 189 -25.81 22.27 9.69
C ALA A 189 -25.02 20.99 9.36
N GLY A 190 -23.72 20.93 9.75
CA GLY A 190 -22.84 19.79 9.46
C GLY A 190 -22.30 19.71 8.02
N ARG A 191 -22.79 20.58 7.13
CA ARG A 191 -22.35 20.69 5.72
C ARG A 191 -21.23 21.69 5.56
N VAL A 192 -20.40 21.47 4.55
CA VAL A 192 -19.32 22.41 4.19
C VAL A 192 -19.31 22.56 2.70
N TRP A 193 -19.33 23.81 2.24
CA TRP A 193 -19.20 24.18 0.83
C TRP A 193 -17.99 25.10 0.65
N VAL A 194 -17.24 24.91 -0.42
CA VAL A 194 -15.99 25.65 -0.67
C VAL A 194 -15.96 26.19 -2.09
N ARG A 195 -15.52 27.43 -2.21
CA ARG A 195 -15.22 28.07 -3.49
C ARG A 195 -14.00 28.97 -3.38
N SER A 196 -13.07 28.85 -4.32
CA SER A 196 -11.95 29.77 -4.44
C SER A 196 -12.13 30.67 -5.66
N PHE A 197 -11.80 31.95 -5.54
CA PHE A 197 -11.83 32.90 -6.65
C PHE A 197 -10.55 33.75 -6.69
N PRO A 198 -10.10 34.16 -7.90
CA PRO A 198 -8.76 34.73 -8.10
C PRO A 198 -8.70 36.24 -7.77
N ILE A 199 -9.20 36.64 -6.60
CA ILE A 199 -9.08 38.01 -6.07
C ILE A 199 -8.42 37.93 -4.71
N GLY A 200 -7.30 38.62 -4.52
CA GLY A 200 -6.54 38.64 -3.27
C GLY A 200 -5.80 39.97 -3.07
N GLY A 201 -4.81 39.92 -2.18
CA GLY A 201 -3.99 41.09 -1.85
C GLY A 201 -3.22 41.68 -3.00
N HIS A 202 -2.92 40.89 -4.02
CA HIS A 202 -2.21 41.31 -5.24
C HIS A 202 -3.01 42.36 -6.01
N GLN A 203 -4.30 42.18 -6.23
CA GLN A 203 -5.17 43.08 -6.96
C GLN A 203 -5.25 44.45 -6.26
N PHE A 204 -5.25 44.50 -4.93
CA PHE A 204 -5.15 45.75 -4.21
C PHE A 204 -3.84 46.50 -4.47
N THR A 205 -2.73 45.73 -4.52
CA THR A 205 -1.42 46.29 -4.81
C THR A 205 -1.38 46.86 -6.23
N GLU A 206 -1.92 46.13 -7.22
CA GLU A 206 -2.00 46.57 -8.62
C GLU A 206 -2.89 47.79 -8.80
N ALA A 207 -4.01 47.88 -8.08
CA ALA A 207 -4.85 49.08 -8.08
C ALA A 207 -4.08 50.30 -7.60
N LEU A 208 -3.23 50.15 -6.58
CA LEU A 208 -2.35 51.23 -6.10
C LEU A 208 -1.21 51.54 -7.07
N VAL A 209 -0.61 50.52 -7.70
CA VAL A 209 0.40 50.71 -8.78
C VAL A 209 -0.18 51.57 -9.88
N SER A 210 -1.38 51.22 -10.34
CA SER A 210 -2.06 51.91 -11.44
C SER A 210 -2.49 53.31 -11.06
N ALA A 211 -3.08 53.51 -9.89
CA ALA A 211 -3.60 54.79 -9.43
C ALA A 211 -2.49 55.82 -9.13
N PHE A 212 -1.40 55.36 -8.50
CA PHE A 212 -0.34 56.27 -8.02
C PHE A 212 0.97 56.14 -8.82
N LYS A 213 1.01 55.29 -9.87
CA LYS A 213 2.19 55.04 -10.70
C LYS A 213 3.42 54.62 -9.87
N LEU A 214 3.19 53.80 -8.86
CA LEU A 214 4.23 53.28 -7.96
C LEU A 214 4.83 51.97 -8.49
N SER A 215 6.05 51.69 -8.07
CA SER A 215 6.56 50.30 -8.19
C SER A 215 5.77 49.34 -7.29
N TYR A 216 5.67 48.09 -7.67
CA TYR A 216 4.94 47.09 -6.92
C TYR A 216 5.32 47.05 -5.43
N SER A 217 6.62 47.07 -5.12
CA SER A 217 7.11 47.06 -3.73
C SER A 217 6.69 48.30 -2.93
N LYS A 218 6.66 49.46 -3.55
CA LYS A 218 6.18 50.68 -2.91
C LYS A 218 4.67 50.68 -2.70
N ALA A 219 3.93 50.16 -3.67
CA ALA A 219 2.49 49.99 -3.56
C ALA A 219 2.11 48.96 -2.48
N GLU A 220 2.83 47.86 -2.40
CA GLU A 220 2.63 46.82 -1.34
C GLU A 220 2.88 47.39 0.06
N LYS A 221 3.93 48.21 0.21
CA LYS A 221 4.21 48.93 1.47
C LYS A 221 3.08 49.91 1.79
N LEU A 222 2.67 50.73 0.82
CA LEU A 222 1.56 51.69 0.98
C LEU A 222 0.25 51.00 1.36
N LYS A 223 -0.03 49.85 0.77
CA LYS A 223 -1.21 49.04 1.10
C LYS A 223 -1.19 48.61 2.57
N ARG A 224 -0.05 48.11 3.05
CA ARG A 224 0.11 47.63 4.46
C ARG A 224 0.02 48.75 5.47
N GLU A 225 0.53 49.92 5.12
CA GLU A 225 0.60 51.13 5.98
C GLU A 225 -0.53 52.12 5.65
N SER A 226 -1.60 51.68 4.98
CA SER A 226 -2.65 52.56 4.43
C SER A 226 -3.39 53.36 5.49
N ASP A 227 -3.53 52.86 6.72
CA ASP A 227 -4.15 53.54 7.86
C ASP A 227 -3.27 54.69 8.42
N GLN A 228 -1.95 54.57 8.32
CA GLN A 228 -0.99 55.56 8.81
C GLN A 228 -0.64 56.57 7.77
N SER A 229 -1.12 56.42 6.52
CA SER A 229 -0.84 57.30 5.42
C SER A 229 -1.59 58.63 5.57
N LYS A 230 -0.91 59.75 5.34
CA LYS A 230 -1.53 61.09 5.25
C LYS A 230 -2.65 61.14 4.17
N HIS A 231 -2.64 60.20 3.22
CA HIS A 231 -3.57 60.09 2.09
C HIS A 231 -4.49 58.88 2.19
N ALA A 232 -4.73 58.34 3.41
CA ALA A 232 -5.54 57.13 3.65
C ALA A 232 -6.84 57.11 2.85
N ARG A 233 -7.54 58.23 2.74
CA ARG A 233 -8.78 58.33 1.98
C ARG A 233 -8.59 58.06 0.48
N HIS A 234 -7.53 58.59 -0.13
CA HIS A 234 -7.24 58.36 -1.54
C HIS A 234 -6.75 56.95 -1.80
N VAL A 235 -5.97 56.38 -0.89
CA VAL A 235 -5.54 54.98 -0.91
C VAL A 235 -6.77 54.07 -0.90
N PHE A 236 -7.71 54.33 0.00
CA PHE A 236 -8.95 53.55 0.07
C PHE A 236 -9.81 53.69 -1.19
N GLN A 237 -9.89 54.94 -1.76
CA GLN A 237 -10.61 55.16 -3.01
C GLN A 237 -10.00 54.40 -4.19
N ALA A 238 -8.67 54.33 -4.26
CA ALA A 238 -7.97 53.57 -5.30
C ALA A 238 -8.19 52.05 -5.18
N MET A 239 -8.34 51.54 -3.97
CA MET A 239 -8.63 50.13 -3.70
C MET A 239 -10.13 49.75 -3.80
N ARG A 240 -11.04 50.73 -3.83
CA ARG A 240 -12.49 50.52 -3.80
C ARG A 240 -13.03 49.57 -4.88
N PRO A 241 -12.56 49.63 -6.14
CA PRO A 241 -13.00 48.68 -7.16
C PRO A 241 -12.77 47.23 -6.72
N VAL A 242 -11.58 46.90 -6.18
CA VAL A 242 -11.24 45.57 -5.73
C VAL A 242 -12.11 45.13 -4.54
N PHE A 243 -12.44 46.04 -3.63
CA PHE A 243 -13.44 45.78 -2.59
C PHE A 243 -14.80 45.41 -3.17
N SER A 244 -15.25 46.12 -4.20
CA SER A 244 -16.52 45.85 -4.88
C SER A 244 -16.50 44.48 -5.56
N ASP A 245 -15.39 44.14 -6.22
CA ASP A 245 -15.24 42.85 -6.90
C ASP A 245 -15.30 41.70 -5.93
N ILE A 246 -14.61 41.78 -4.78
CA ILE A 246 -14.69 40.78 -3.70
C ILE A 246 -16.12 40.61 -3.20
N VAL A 247 -16.83 41.74 -2.95
CA VAL A 247 -18.23 41.67 -2.52
C VAL A 247 -19.09 41.00 -3.58
N GLY A 248 -18.91 41.33 -4.85
CA GLY A 248 -19.64 40.72 -5.94
C GLY A 248 -19.41 39.20 -6.04
N GLU A 249 -18.17 38.71 -5.82
CA GLU A 249 -17.89 37.29 -5.80
C GLU A 249 -18.52 36.60 -4.59
N ILE A 250 -18.47 37.24 -3.42
CA ILE A 250 -19.11 36.71 -2.21
C ILE A 250 -20.63 36.63 -2.41
N GLN A 251 -21.27 37.69 -2.91
CA GLN A 251 -22.71 37.70 -3.14
C GLN A 251 -23.15 36.65 -4.17
N ARG A 252 -22.39 36.49 -5.26
CA ARG A 252 -22.62 35.39 -6.23
C ARG A 252 -22.53 34.03 -5.60
N SER A 253 -21.55 33.83 -4.73
CA SER A 253 -21.34 32.58 -4.04
C SER A 253 -22.44 32.27 -3.04
N ILE A 254 -22.88 33.28 -2.28
CA ILE A 254 -24.02 33.16 -1.36
C ILE A 254 -25.29 32.83 -2.14
N GLY A 255 -25.57 33.58 -3.22
CA GLY A 255 -26.76 33.34 -4.05
C GLY A 255 -26.77 31.95 -4.68
N PHE A 256 -25.62 31.46 -5.15
CA PHE A 256 -25.50 30.09 -5.64
C PHE A 256 -25.76 29.08 -4.53
N TYR A 257 -25.13 29.24 -3.36
CA TYR A 257 -25.33 28.33 -2.25
C TYR A 257 -26.80 28.27 -1.82
N GLN A 258 -27.45 29.43 -1.68
CA GLN A 258 -28.87 29.52 -1.32
C GLN A 258 -29.82 28.99 -2.42
N SER A 259 -29.41 28.98 -3.67
CA SER A 259 -30.21 28.35 -4.75
C SER A 259 -30.23 26.83 -4.67
N VAL A 260 -29.18 26.23 -4.08
CA VAL A 260 -29.09 24.79 -3.86
C VAL A 260 -29.65 24.40 -2.49
N HIS A 261 -29.46 25.27 -1.49
CA HIS A 261 -29.92 25.08 -0.11
C HIS A 261 -30.88 26.18 0.26
N ALA A 262 -32.19 25.95 0.01
CA ALA A 262 -33.21 26.96 0.23
C ALA A 262 -33.46 27.27 1.73
N ASP A 263 -33.03 26.39 2.62
CA ASP A 263 -33.04 26.50 4.07
C ASP A 263 -31.86 27.25 4.68
N ALA A 264 -30.89 27.67 3.85
CA ALA A 264 -29.63 28.28 4.30
C ALA A 264 -29.87 29.60 5.06
N ASP A 265 -29.39 29.66 6.31
CA ASP A 265 -29.50 30.83 7.20
C ASP A 265 -28.11 31.32 7.60
N LEU A 266 -27.46 32.07 6.69
CA LEU A 266 -26.12 32.58 6.87
C LEU A 266 -26.13 33.87 7.70
N LYS A 267 -25.59 33.83 8.93
CA LYS A 267 -25.66 34.93 9.88
C LYS A 267 -24.36 35.69 10.07
N ARG A 268 -23.22 35.03 9.88
CA ARG A 268 -21.93 35.63 10.22
C ARG A 268 -20.85 35.32 9.18
N LEU A 269 -19.87 36.20 9.12
CA LEU A 269 -18.66 36.04 8.32
C LEU A 269 -17.43 36.16 9.23
N ILE A 270 -16.55 35.16 9.17
CA ILE A 270 -15.25 35.16 9.88
C ILE A 270 -14.14 35.34 8.86
N GLY A 271 -13.39 36.41 8.99
CA GLY A 271 -12.28 36.72 8.08
C GLY A 271 -10.95 36.21 8.60
N LEU A 272 -10.23 35.57 7.71
CA LEU A 272 -8.85 35.06 7.85
C LEU A 272 -7.92 35.70 6.81
N GLY A 273 -6.66 35.39 6.91
CA GLY A 273 -5.64 35.83 5.97
C GLY A 273 -5.08 37.21 6.23
N SER A 274 -3.88 37.46 5.70
CA SER A 274 -3.18 38.73 5.92
C SER A 274 -3.88 39.94 5.28
N THR A 275 -4.56 39.72 4.16
CA THR A 275 -5.27 40.77 3.43
C THR A 275 -6.55 41.21 4.15
N PHE A 276 -7.16 40.35 4.97
CA PHE A 276 -8.33 40.72 5.77
C PHE A 276 -8.04 41.80 6.83
N ARG A 277 -6.73 42.04 7.10
CA ARG A 277 -6.28 43.11 7.98
C ARG A 277 -6.32 44.51 7.35
N LEU A 278 -6.63 44.63 6.03
CA LEU A 278 -6.71 45.90 5.37
C LEU A 278 -7.73 46.82 6.05
N PRO A 279 -7.31 48.05 6.39
CA PRO A 279 -8.18 49.02 7.01
C PRO A 279 -9.42 49.29 6.17
N GLY A 280 -10.57 49.31 6.83
CA GLY A 280 -11.86 49.58 6.17
C GLY A 280 -12.52 48.34 5.54
N LEU A 281 -11.80 47.25 5.20
CA LEU A 281 -12.38 46.06 4.57
C LEU A 281 -13.50 45.43 5.39
N ARG A 282 -13.28 45.19 6.68
CA ARG A 282 -14.29 44.61 7.59
C ARG A 282 -15.58 45.43 7.65
N LYS A 283 -15.42 46.77 7.76
CA LYS A 283 -16.56 47.69 7.78
C LYS A 283 -17.29 47.70 6.46
N TYR A 284 -16.57 47.68 5.35
CA TYR A 284 -17.12 47.64 4.00
C TYR A 284 -17.91 46.35 3.79
N LEU A 285 -17.35 45.19 4.10
CA LEU A 285 -18.02 43.89 4.00
C LEU A 285 -19.29 43.83 4.86
N LYS A 286 -19.24 44.32 6.14
CA LYS A 286 -20.42 44.37 7.00
C LYS A 286 -21.54 45.19 6.41
N GLN A 287 -21.21 46.36 5.79
CA GLN A 287 -22.21 47.25 5.19
C GLN A 287 -22.80 46.67 3.90
N GLN A 288 -22.00 46.03 3.06
CA GLN A 288 -22.45 45.53 1.77
C GLN A 288 -23.17 44.18 1.85
N LEU A 289 -22.75 43.32 2.75
CA LEU A 289 -23.32 41.97 2.89
C LEU A 289 -24.43 41.91 3.93
N GLN A 290 -24.54 42.91 4.80
CA GLN A 290 -25.48 42.95 5.95
C GLN A 290 -25.33 41.75 6.88
N LEU A 291 -24.14 41.21 6.99
CA LEU A 291 -23.76 40.12 7.87
C LEU A 291 -22.92 40.63 9.03
N ASP A 292 -22.93 39.88 10.14
CA ASP A 292 -21.98 40.15 11.20
C ASP A 292 -20.58 39.66 10.78
N VAL A 293 -19.67 40.61 10.61
CA VAL A 293 -18.31 40.36 10.13
C VAL A 293 -17.33 40.43 11.30
N TYR A 294 -16.73 39.27 11.58
CA TYR A 294 -15.73 39.10 12.61
C TYR A 294 -14.34 38.93 11.97
N ARG A 295 -13.32 39.43 12.64
CA ARG A 295 -11.94 39.10 12.34
C ARG A 295 -11.43 38.19 13.45
N MET A 296 -10.86 37.08 13.09
CA MET A 296 -10.20 36.22 14.06
C MET A 296 -9.01 36.95 14.67
N GLU A 297 -8.91 37.00 15.98
CA GLU A 297 -7.80 37.66 16.69
C GLU A 297 -6.79 36.66 17.23
N GLN A 298 -7.27 35.51 17.73
CA GLN A 298 -6.43 34.40 18.22
C GLN A 298 -7.20 33.09 18.21
N PHE A 299 -6.48 32.00 18.17
CA PHE A 299 -7.06 30.68 18.42
C PHE A 299 -7.10 30.37 19.91
N LYS A 300 -8.16 29.75 20.38
CA LYS A 300 -8.37 29.41 21.79
C LYS A 300 -7.64 28.13 22.20
N LYS A 301 -7.60 27.13 21.30
CA LYS A 301 -7.04 25.80 21.55
C LYS A 301 -5.61 25.63 21.03
N LEU A 302 -4.98 26.70 20.54
CA LEU A 302 -3.63 26.69 20.00
C LEU A 302 -2.75 27.67 20.77
N ASN A 303 -1.99 27.16 21.72
CA ASN A 303 -1.16 27.96 22.61
C ASN A 303 0.31 27.57 22.51
N MET A 304 1.19 28.55 22.71
CA MET A 304 2.63 28.37 22.83
C MET A 304 3.08 28.94 24.17
N GLU A 305 3.91 28.18 24.86
CA GLU A 305 4.57 28.61 26.08
C GLU A 305 6.03 29.00 25.81
N GLY A 306 6.60 29.83 26.67
CA GLY A 306 8.00 30.22 26.60
C GLY A 306 8.25 31.61 26.00
N PRO A 307 9.51 31.96 25.71
CA PRO A 307 9.93 33.34 25.38
C PRO A 307 9.33 33.82 24.04
N ARG A 308 8.96 32.94 23.13
CA ARG A 308 8.35 33.29 21.83
C ARG A 308 6.83 33.31 21.84
N ALA A 309 6.17 33.13 23.00
CA ALA A 309 4.70 33.08 23.10
C ALA A 309 4.04 34.38 22.58
N GLY A 310 4.60 35.56 22.86
CA GLY A 310 4.07 36.82 22.33
C GLY A 310 4.21 36.98 20.83
N GLU A 311 5.31 36.52 20.24
CA GLU A 311 5.52 36.50 18.79
C GLU A 311 4.52 35.54 18.12
N PHE A 312 4.32 34.38 18.72
CA PHE A 312 3.35 33.39 18.25
C PHE A 312 1.94 33.96 18.28
N GLN A 313 1.53 34.58 19.38
CA GLN A 313 0.20 35.16 19.49
C GLN A 313 -0.08 36.20 18.39
N ALA A 314 0.90 37.04 18.08
CA ALA A 314 0.80 38.01 16.97
C ALA A 314 0.70 37.34 15.58
N ALA A 315 1.34 36.18 15.41
CA ALA A 315 1.36 35.43 14.16
C ALA A 315 0.23 34.40 14.03
N SER A 316 -0.38 33.95 15.14
CA SER A 316 -1.26 32.78 15.24
C SER A 316 -2.40 32.77 14.20
N VAL A 317 -3.08 33.89 14.01
CA VAL A 317 -4.20 34.00 13.04
C VAL A 317 -3.75 33.73 11.62
N ASN A 318 -2.49 34.04 11.29
CA ASN A 318 -1.93 33.72 9.98
C ASN A 318 -1.58 32.24 9.82
N MET A 319 -1.67 31.46 10.90
CA MET A 319 -1.40 30.01 10.93
C MET A 319 -2.66 29.17 10.78
N ALA A 320 -3.82 29.72 10.44
CA ALA A 320 -5.08 29.00 10.32
C ALA A 320 -4.94 27.71 9.49
N THR A 321 -4.41 27.84 8.28
CA THR A 321 -4.19 26.71 7.38
C THR A 321 -3.21 25.67 7.97
N ALA A 322 -2.11 26.13 8.58
CA ALA A 322 -1.16 25.21 9.23
C ALA A 322 -1.78 24.49 10.42
N TYR A 323 -2.58 25.19 11.23
CA TYR A 323 -3.32 24.60 12.34
C TYR A 323 -4.35 23.59 11.90
N GLY A 324 -5.06 23.84 10.78
CA GLY A 324 -5.98 22.88 10.20
C GLY A 324 -5.28 21.61 9.71
N CYS A 325 -4.11 21.73 9.08
CA CYS A 325 -3.28 20.59 8.72
C CYS A 325 -2.87 19.77 9.95
N VAL A 326 -2.47 20.43 11.04
CA VAL A 326 -2.15 19.76 12.31
C VAL A 326 -3.36 18.99 12.84
N ASN A 327 -4.55 19.61 12.87
CA ASN A 327 -5.75 18.94 13.33
C ASN A 327 -6.07 17.70 12.50
N GLN A 328 -5.80 17.72 11.20
CA GLN A 328 -6.01 16.58 10.32
C GLN A 328 -4.99 15.45 10.58
N VAL A 329 -3.72 15.79 10.80
CA VAL A 329 -2.66 14.81 11.16
C VAL A 329 -2.98 14.07 12.46
N PHE A 330 -3.62 14.75 13.41
CA PHE A 330 -4.01 14.17 14.72
C PHE A 330 -5.45 13.65 14.77
N ASP A 331 -6.11 13.44 13.62
CA ASP A 331 -7.48 12.92 13.50
C ASP A 331 -8.55 13.72 14.28
N ARG A 332 -8.31 15.02 14.47
CA ARG A 332 -9.24 15.93 15.14
C ARG A 332 -10.11 16.73 14.17
N ALA A 333 -9.74 16.70 12.89
CA ALA A 333 -10.38 17.48 11.86
C ALA A 333 -11.69 16.84 11.43
N PRO A 334 -12.78 17.63 11.26
CA PRO A 334 -14.03 17.12 10.69
C PRO A 334 -13.89 16.72 9.21
N LEU A 335 -13.09 17.46 8.42
CA LEU A 335 -12.79 17.12 7.03
C LEU A 335 -11.43 16.42 6.95
N ARG A 336 -11.42 15.24 6.31
CA ARG A 336 -10.25 14.35 6.28
C ARG A 336 -9.67 14.12 4.88
N ALA A 337 -10.16 14.86 3.88
CA ALA A 337 -9.69 14.72 2.51
C ALA A 337 -8.16 14.82 2.40
N ASN A 338 -7.53 13.81 1.80
CA ASN A 338 -6.10 13.68 1.65
C ASN A 338 -5.72 13.45 0.18
N LEU A 339 -5.08 14.41 -0.43
CA LEU A 339 -4.69 14.41 -1.84
C LEU A 339 -3.24 13.93 -2.06
N MET A 340 -2.66 13.23 -1.10
CA MET A 340 -1.34 12.62 -1.29
C MET A 340 -1.43 11.45 -2.27
N PRO A 341 -0.53 11.38 -3.27
CA PRO A 341 -0.47 10.24 -4.16
C PRO A 341 -0.30 8.94 -3.38
N VAL A 342 -1.11 7.93 -3.72
CA VAL A 342 -1.11 6.63 -3.03
C VAL A 342 0.28 5.99 -3.06
N ALA A 343 1.04 6.16 -4.15
CA ALA A 343 2.41 5.66 -4.26
C ALA A 343 3.32 6.24 -3.17
N VAL A 344 3.24 7.56 -2.92
CA VAL A 344 4.04 8.25 -1.89
C VAL A 344 3.63 7.78 -0.50
N LEU A 345 2.33 7.61 -0.25
CA LEU A 345 1.83 7.09 1.03
C LEU A 345 2.31 5.65 1.29
N LYS A 346 2.26 4.80 0.29
CA LYS A 346 2.78 3.42 0.37
C LYS A 346 4.28 3.43 0.68
N GLU A 347 5.06 4.23 -0.02
CA GLU A 347 6.50 4.36 0.21
C GLU A 347 6.81 4.84 1.65
N ALA A 348 6.11 5.87 2.12
CA ALA A 348 6.24 6.38 3.49
C ALA A 348 5.88 5.31 4.53
N MET A 349 4.80 4.55 4.31
CA MET A 349 4.41 3.44 5.18
C MET A 349 5.44 2.32 5.18
N TRP A 350 6.00 1.97 4.02
CA TRP A 350 7.06 0.96 3.92
C TRP A 350 8.32 1.40 4.66
N LYS A 351 8.80 2.62 4.41
CA LYS A 351 9.97 3.18 5.13
C LYS A 351 9.79 3.12 6.65
N ARG A 352 8.59 3.38 7.15
CA ARG A 352 8.27 3.31 8.57
C ARG A 352 8.26 1.87 9.11
N LYS A 353 7.89 0.87 8.29
CA LYS A 353 7.82 -0.55 8.67
C LYS A 353 9.17 -1.27 8.57
N VAL A 354 10.08 -0.82 7.70
CA VAL A 354 11.41 -1.42 7.50
C VAL A 354 12.16 -1.70 8.80
N PRO A 355 12.27 -0.79 9.78
CA PRO A 355 12.99 -1.08 11.03
C PRO A 355 12.35 -2.23 11.81
N TYR A 356 11.02 -2.35 11.81
CA TYR A 356 10.32 -3.46 12.50
C TYR A 356 10.58 -4.79 11.80
N PHE A 357 10.60 -4.81 10.46
CA PHE A 357 10.98 -6.00 9.70
C PHE A 357 12.45 -6.37 9.93
N ALA A 358 13.35 -5.38 10.00
CA ALA A 358 14.75 -5.61 10.29
C ALA A 358 14.95 -6.23 11.68
N VAL A 359 14.24 -5.75 12.71
CA VAL A 359 14.25 -6.33 14.06
C VAL A 359 13.66 -7.75 14.04
N GLY A 360 12.52 -7.96 13.34
CA GLY A 360 11.91 -9.28 13.19
C GLY A 360 12.85 -10.27 12.50
N ALA A 361 13.49 -9.86 11.40
CA ALA A 361 14.48 -10.67 10.70
C ALA A 361 15.72 -10.97 11.58
N GLY A 362 16.18 -9.98 12.35
CA GLY A 362 17.27 -10.16 13.30
C GLY A 362 16.95 -11.17 14.39
N LEU A 363 15.73 -11.11 14.96
CA LEU A 363 15.26 -12.08 15.94
C LEU A 363 15.10 -13.48 15.34
N ALA A 364 14.58 -13.60 14.11
CA ALA A 364 14.48 -14.87 13.41
C ALA A 364 15.86 -15.47 13.12
N ALA A 365 16.82 -14.67 12.68
CA ALA A 365 18.20 -15.08 12.47
C ALA A 365 18.87 -15.51 13.78
N ALA A 366 18.65 -14.79 14.88
CA ALA A 366 19.15 -15.14 16.20
C ALA A 366 18.53 -16.46 16.71
N ALA A 367 17.22 -16.66 16.51
CA ALA A 367 16.55 -17.90 16.87
C ALA A 367 17.05 -19.09 16.05
N ALA A 368 17.24 -18.89 14.72
CA ALA A 368 17.86 -19.90 13.85
C ALA A 368 19.30 -20.21 14.27
N GLY A 369 20.10 -19.18 14.60
CA GLY A 369 21.45 -19.36 15.14
C GLY A 369 21.47 -20.12 16.48
N ALA A 370 20.52 -19.85 17.36
CA ALA A 370 20.40 -20.53 18.65
C ALA A 370 20.11 -22.03 18.49
N MET A 371 19.41 -22.45 17.43
CA MET A 371 19.18 -23.87 17.13
C MET A 371 20.49 -24.63 16.89
N PHE A 372 21.54 -23.98 16.41
CA PHE A 372 22.84 -24.60 16.18
C PHE A 372 23.71 -24.71 17.43
N ILE A 373 23.38 -23.99 18.50
CA ILE A 373 24.17 -24.01 19.74
C ILE A 373 24.15 -25.41 20.37
N ARG A 374 22.99 -26.04 20.43
CA ARG A 374 22.87 -27.38 21.05
C ARG A 374 23.62 -28.47 20.26
N PRO A 375 23.49 -28.63 18.92
CA PRO A 375 24.31 -29.54 18.13
C PRO A 375 25.81 -29.28 18.26
N LEU A 376 26.24 -28.02 18.38
CA LEU A 376 27.65 -27.66 18.58
C LEU A 376 28.15 -28.13 19.95
N ILE A 377 27.40 -27.90 21.01
CA ILE A 377 27.73 -28.36 22.37
C ILE A 377 27.75 -29.88 22.39
N ASP A 378 26.74 -30.53 21.80
CA ASP A 378 26.66 -32.00 21.75
C ASP A 378 27.83 -32.59 20.94
N SER A 379 28.22 -31.97 19.81
CA SER A 379 29.35 -32.42 18.99
C SER A 379 30.69 -32.34 19.76
N THR A 380 30.91 -31.30 20.55
CA THR A 380 32.11 -31.16 21.37
C THR A 380 32.08 -32.14 22.55
N ALA A 381 30.92 -32.40 23.14
CA ALA A 381 30.76 -33.41 24.19
C ALA A 381 30.98 -34.82 23.66
N PHE A 382 30.55 -35.15 22.44
CA PHE A 382 30.80 -36.46 21.80
C PHE A 382 32.26 -36.66 21.40
N GLN A 383 32.98 -35.60 21.00
CA GLN A 383 34.40 -35.69 20.68
C GLN A 383 35.27 -35.94 21.91
N GLY A 384 34.80 -35.53 23.11
CA GLY A 384 35.48 -35.80 24.39
C GLY A 384 35.02 -37.05 25.12
N ALA A 385 33.95 -37.70 24.69
CA ALA A 385 33.41 -38.88 25.35
C ALA A 385 34.21 -40.12 24.95
N GLU A 386 35.01 -40.66 25.88
CA GLU A 386 35.58 -42.00 25.72
C GLU A 386 34.45 -43.00 25.54
N ARG A 387 34.57 -43.87 24.52
CA ARG A 387 33.61 -44.96 24.32
C ARG A 387 33.50 -45.78 25.58
N PRO A 388 32.28 -46.04 26.12
CA PRO A 388 32.10 -46.87 27.31
C PRO A 388 32.89 -48.16 27.15
N PRO A 389 33.61 -48.60 28.17
CA PRO A 389 34.46 -49.80 28.11
C PRO A 389 33.69 -51.03 27.66
N VAL A 390 32.39 -51.11 27.93
CA VAL A 390 31.52 -52.20 27.49
C VAL A 390 31.45 -52.29 25.97
N ILE A 391 31.31 -51.14 25.26
CA ILE A 391 31.28 -51.09 23.77
C ILE A 391 32.64 -51.49 23.20
N ARG A 392 33.73 -51.06 23.85
CA ARG A 392 35.09 -51.40 23.43
C ARG A 392 35.32 -52.92 23.54
N ASN A 393 34.85 -53.54 24.62
CA ASN A 393 34.93 -55.01 24.85
C ASN A 393 34.10 -55.76 23.81
N VAL A 394 32.86 -55.31 23.53
CA VAL A 394 31.99 -55.96 22.51
C VAL A 394 32.62 -55.89 21.12
N ILE A 395 33.22 -54.73 20.75
CA ILE A 395 33.91 -54.59 19.47
C ILE A 395 35.14 -55.51 19.40
N ASN A 396 35.92 -55.59 20.48
CA ASN A 396 37.06 -56.44 20.54
C ASN A 396 36.67 -57.95 20.49
N ASP A 397 35.62 -58.34 21.18
CA ASP A 397 35.09 -59.71 21.14
C ASP A 397 34.50 -60.04 19.76
N ALA A 398 33.82 -59.10 19.11
CA ALA A 398 33.34 -59.26 17.73
C ALA A 398 34.49 -59.41 16.73
N ASN A 399 35.55 -58.60 16.88
CA ASN A 399 36.75 -58.72 16.04
C ASN A 399 37.50 -60.04 16.29
N SER A 400 37.62 -60.50 17.53
CA SER A 400 38.28 -61.75 17.84
C SER A 400 37.49 -62.96 17.31
N LEU A 401 36.15 -62.94 17.42
CA LEU A 401 35.25 -63.92 16.80
C LEU A 401 35.31 -63.92 15.29
N ALA A 402 35.37 -62.74 14.66
CA ALA A 402 35.54 -62.63 13.21
C ALA A 402 36.89 -63.18 12.74
N THR A 403 37.95 -62.97 13.51
CA THR A 403 39.27 -63.52 13.23
C THR A 403 39.29 -65.05 13.41
N ALA A 404 38.69 -65.56 14.50
CA ALA A 404 38.55 -67.00 14.72
C ALA A 404 37.69 -67.71 13.66
N ALA A 405 36.63 -67.01 13.16
CA ALA A 405 35.83 -67.53 12.05
C ALA A 405 36.57 -67.56 10.72
N ARG A 406 37.44 -66.61 10.46
CA ARG A 406 38.34 -66.63 9.28
C ARG A 406 39.39 -67.73 9.39
N ASP A 407 39.97 -67.90 10.53
CA ASP A 407 40.99 -68.94 10.78
C ASP A 407 40.37 -70.33 10.70
N ALA A 408 39.10 -70.47 11.06
CA ALA A 408 38.36 -71.73 10.97
C ALA A 408 37.81 -72.05 9.56
N GLN A 409 38.09 -71.21 8.57
CA GLN A 409 37.61 -71.31 7.17
C GLN A 409 36.06 -71.40 7.08
N VAL A 410 35.34 -70.81 8.00
CA VAL A 410 33.90 -70.69 7.91
C VAL A 410 33.57 -69.61 6.88
N THR A 411 33.20 -70.02 5.69
CA THR A 411 32.70 -69.11 4.63
C THR A 411 31.33 -68.63 5.08
N THR A 412 31.27 -67.35 5.46
CA THR A 412 29.99 -66.66 5.72
C THR A 412 29.17 -66.64 4.43
N ASP A 413 28.00 -67.19 4.45
CA ASP A 413 27.02 -67.10 3.38
C ASP A 413 26.86 -65.65 2.92
N ALA A 414 26.83 -65.45 1.61
CA ALA A 414 26.77 -64.13 0.96
C ALA A 414 25.53 -63.26 1.30
N SER A 415 24.56 -63.78 2.04
CA SER A 415 23.34 -63.06 2.43
C SER A 415 23.54 -61.94 3.43
N GLY A 416 24.56 -62.05 4.33
CA GLY A 416 24.87 -61.01 5.31
C GLY A 416 25.61 -59.79 4.70
N SER A 417 26.41 -60.04 3.69
CA SER A 417 27.14 -58.94 2.98
C SER A 417 26.23 -58.14 2.06
N MET A 418 25.18 -58.73 1.51
CA MET A 418 24.18 -58.02 0.70
C MET A 418 23.35 -57.05 1.54
N GLN A 419 22.98 -57.38 2.78
CA GLN A 419 22.24 -56.44 3.62
C GLN A 419 23.10 -55.26 4.10
N ALA A 420 24.36 -55.49 4.40
CA ALA A 420 25.30 -54.40 4.76
C ALA A 420 25.62 -53.50 3.54
N ALA A 421 25.80 -54.07 2.34
CA ALA A 421 25.98 -53.36 1.12
C ALA A 421 24.75 -52.49 0.78
N GLY A 422 23.53 -53.00 1.01
CA GLY A 422 22.29 -52.23 0.80
C GLY A 422 22.14 -51.05 1.74
N ILE A 423 22.65 -51.14 2.99
CA ILE A 423 22.65 -49.99 3.92
C ILE A 423 23.69 -48.94 3.51
N VAL A 424 24.85 -49.34 3.02
CA VAL A 424 25.89 -48.40 2.51
C VAL A 424 25.40 -47.69 1.26
N ASP A 425 24.76 -48.46 0.36
CA ASP A 425 24.17 -47.90 -0.87
C ASP A 425 23.05 -46.86 -0.63
N LEU A 426 22.26 -47.08 0.45
CA LEU A 426 21.27 -46.12 0.93
C LEU A 426 21.87 -44.81 1.46
N VAL A 427 23.05 -44.89 2.07
CA VAL A 427 23.77 -43.69 2.58
C VAL A 427 24.46 -42.95 1.45
N ASP A 428 25.04 -43.64 0.48
CA ASP A 428 25.71 -43.08 -0.67
C ASP A 428 24.72 -42.37 -1.62
N ASN A 429 23.49 -42.85 -1.73
CA ASN A 429 22.43 -42.23 -2.52
C ASN A 429 21.73 -41.05 -1.83
N ARG A 430 22.16 -40.65 -0.64
CA ARG A 430 21.59 -39.49 0.07
C ARG A 430 21.70 -38.18 -0.67
N ALA A 431 22.74 -38.00 -1.48
CA ALA A 431 22.94 -36.85 -2.34
C ALA A 431 21.95 -36.77 -3.52
N LEU A 432 21.34 -37.89 -3.91
CA LEU A 432 20.40 -37.96 -5.03
C LEU A 432 19.17 -37.09 -4.85
N TYR A 433 18.60 -37.05 -3.64
CA TYR A 433 17.43 -36.24 -3.35
C TYR A 433 17.73 -34.73 -3.46
N ALA A 434 18.91 -34.33 -3.06
CA ALA A 434 19.35 -32.93 -3.22
C ALA A 434 19.50 -32.57 -4.71
N SER A 435 19.99 -33.49 -5.51
CA SER A 435 20.12 -33.30 -6.97
C SER A 435 18.74 -33.26 -7.65
N ILE A 436 17.82 -34.14 -7.30
CA ILE A 436 16.43 -34.12 -7.81
C ILE A 436 15.73 -32.79 -7.47
N LEU A 437 15.90 -32.28 -6.25
CA LEU A 437 15.36 -30.99 -5.84
C LEU A 437 15.98 -29.83 -6.64
N SER A 438 17.30 -29.87 -6.86
CA SER A 438 18.01 -28.89 -7.68
C SER A 438 17.52 -28.90 -9.12
N ASP A 439 17.37 -30.07 -9.72
CA ASP A 439 16.87 -30.23 -11.09
C ASP A 439 15.44 -29.76 -11.24
N THR A 440 14.59 -30.04 -10.26
CA THR A 440 13.21 -29.53 -10.21
C THR A 440 13.19 -28.00 -10.13
N SER A 441 14.03 -27.42 -9.28
CA SER A 441 14.15 -25.96 -9.16
C SER A 441 14.64 -25.29 -10.46
N ASN A 442 15.61 -25.92 -11.12
CA ASN A 442 16.12 -25.44 -12.41
C ASN A 442 15.07 -25.52 -13.50
N LEU A 443 14.27 -26.60 -13.54
CA LEU A 443 13.14 -26.72 -14.46
C LEU A 443 12.13 -25.58 -14.27
N ILE A 444 11.75 -25.30 -13.04
CA ILE A 444 10.84 -24.21 -12.71
C ILE A 444 11.40 -22.87 -13.22
N SER A 445 12.66 -22.57 -12.92
CA SER A 445 13.32 -21.33 -13.35
C SER A 445 13.37 -21.18 -14.87
N MET A 446 13.64 -22.27 -15.60
CA MET A 446 13.69 -22.25 -17.06
C MET A 446 12.29 -22.08 -17.70
N VAL A 447 11.26 -22.65 -17.07
CA VAL A 447 9.86 -22.47 -17.51
C VAL A 447 9.40 -21.02 -17.26
N ASP A 448 9.73 -20.45 -16.09
CA ASP A 448 9.43 -19.06 -15.77
C ASP A 448 10.11 -18.08 -16.72
N GLU A 449 11.39 -18.30 -17.04
CA GLU A 449 12.14 -17.48 -17.99
C GLU A 449 11.54 -17.54 -19.41
N SER A 450 11.14 -18.74 -19.84
CA SER A 450 10.52 -18.94 -21.15
C SER A 450 9.10 -18.37 -21.23
N ALA A 451 8.33 -18.47 -20.15
CA ALA A 451 7.00 -17.88 -20.03
C ALA A 451 7.09 -16.35 -20.02
N GLN A 452 8.07 -15.76 -19.32
CA GLN A 452 8.32 -14.32 -19.33
C GLN A 452 8.65 -13.81 -20.75
N ALA A 453 9.44 -14.54 -21.51
CA ALA A 453 9.74 -14.20 -22.90
C ALA A 453 8.49 -14.21 -23.79
N LEU A 454 7.48 -15.06 -23.51
CA LEU A 454 6.20 -15.05 -24.21
C LEU A 454 5.31 -13.88 -23.80
N ILE A 455 5.35 -13.46 -22.54
CA ILE A 455 4.67 -12.25 -22.04
C ILE A 455 5.25 -11.03 -22.76
N ASP A 456 6.59 -10.90 -22.77
CA ASP A 456 7.29 -9.78 -23.40
C ASP A 456 7.07 -9.71 -24.93
N SER A 457 6.84 -10.84 -25.59
CA SER A 457 6.55 -10.91 -27.04
C SER A 457 5.06 -10.68 -27.40
N ASP A 458 4.21 -10.37 -26.42
CA ASP A 458 2.75 -10.19 -26.60
C ASP A 458 2.05 -11.38 -27.31
N SER A 459 2.52 -12.60 -27.05
CA SER A 459 1.94 -13.82 -27.60
C SER A 459 0.52 -14.09 -27.06
N PRO A 460 -0.32 -14.88 -27.74
CA PRO A 460 -1.67 -15.21 -27.25
C PRO A 460 -1.67 -15.88 -25.87
N ILE A 461 -0.65 -16.70 -25.56
CA ILE A 461 -0.47 -17.36 -24.27
C ILE A 461 0.07 -16.36 -23.26
N GLY A 462 1.04 -15.53 -23.64
CA GLY A 462 1.63 -14.50 -22.78
C GLY A 462 0.60 -13.48 -22.29
N ARG A 463 -0.35 -13.06 -23.15
CA ARG A 463 -1.46 -12.17 -22.75
C ARG A 463 -2.41 -12.78 -21.72
N GLN A 464 -2.54 -14.11 -21.70
CA GLN A 464 -3.38 -14.82 -20.73
C GLN A 464 -2.66 -15.07 -19.40
N LEU A 465 -1.32 -15.16 -19.40
CA LEU A 465 -0.51 -15.30 -18.19
C LEU A 465 -0.49 -14.02 -17.35
N GLY A 466 -0.49 -12.84 -18.00
CA GLY A 466 -0.44 -11.54 -17.31
C GLY A 466 0.78 -11.41 -16.38
N ASP A 467 0.64 -10.69 -15.28
CA ASP A 467 1.69 -10.48 -14.27
C ASP A 467 1.73 -11.57 -13.17
N ALA A 468 1.06 -12.70 -13.36
CA ALA A 468 1.03 -13.78 -12.36
C ALA A 468 2.24 -14.71 -12.52
N ASP A 469 2.69 -15.35 -11.43
CA ASP A 469 3.72 -16.40 -11.47
C ASP A 469 3.24 -17.54 -12.38
N PRO A 470 3.90 -17.77 -13.53
CA PRO A 470 3.36 -18.67 -14.56
C PRO A 470 3.43 -20.15 -14.17
N PHE A 471 4.27 -20.53 -13.18
CA PHE A 471 4.50 -21.95 -12.87
C PHE A 471 4.73 -22.15 -11.36
N LYS A 472 3.66 -22.21 -10.58
CA LYS A 472 3.73 -22.28 -9.13
C LYS A 472 3.71 -23.73 -8.63
N LEU A 473 4.82 -24.19 -8.02
CA LEU A 473 4.90 -25.50 -7.38
C LEU A 473 4.02 -25.56 -6.12
N ILE A 474 3.17 -26.59 -6.04
CA ILE A 474 2.26 -26.85 -4.91
C ILE A 474 2.76 -28.01 -4.04
N SER A 475 3.13 -29.12 -4.66
CA SER A 475 3.69 -30.27 -3.95
C SER A 475 4.74 -30.99 -4.79
N LEU A 476 5.69 -31.64 -4.11
CA LEU A 476 6.69 -32.48 -4.71
C LEU A 476 6.76 -33.76 -3.87
N ASP A 477 6.39 -34.89 -4.47
CA ASP A 477 6.41 -36.19 -3.88
C ASP A 477 7.42 -37.09 -4.59
N THR A 478 8.16 -37.89 -3.85
CA THR A 478 9.16 -38.80 -4.39
C THR A 478 8.94 -40.22 -3.86
N GLU A 479 8.93 -41.20 -4.74
CA GLU A 479 8.76 -42.62 -4.41
C GLU A 479 9.91 -43.45 -5.00
N PHE A 480 10.65 -44.15 -4.14
CA PHE A 480 11.68 -45.05 -4.60
C PHE A 480 11.08 -46.39 -5.07
N LEU A 481 11.38 -46.77 -6.29
CA LEU A 481 10.90 -47.98 -6.93
C LEU A 481 12.08 -48.91 -7.16
N ASP A 482 12.13 -50.03 -6.40
CA ASP A 482 13.14 -51.06 -6.55
C ASP A 482 12.82 -51.99 -7.73
N SER A 483 13.83 -52.65 -8.25
CA SER A 483 13.65 -53.59 -9.39
C SER A 483 12.80 -54.81 -8.99
N PRO A 484 11.87 -55.28 -9.84
CA PRO A 484 11.02 -56.43 -9.50
C PRO A 484 11.77 -57.76 -9.26
N ALA A 485 13.04 -57.86 -9.60
CA ALA A 485 13.87 -59.06 -9.32
C ALA A 485 14.06 -59.35 -7.84
N ALA A 486 13.83 -58.37 -6.93
CA ALA A 486 13.89 -58.56 -5.47
C ALA A 486 12.55 -58.98 -4.84
N ALA A 487 11.44 -58.96 -5.56
CA ALA A 487 10.09 -59.22 -5.02
C ALA A 487 9.66 -60.69 -4.92
N ASN A 488 10.51 -61.63 -5.30
CA ASN A 488 10.11 -63.07 -5.34
C ASN A 488 10.44 -63.86 -4.09
N ASN A 489 10.82 -63.21 -2.97
CA ASN A 489 11.19 -63.94 -1.77
C ASN A 489 10.63 -63.39 -0.44
N ASN A 490 9.43 -62.81 -0.41
CA ASN A 490 8.76 -62.56 0.88
C ASN A 490 7.23 -62.75 0.78
N GLN A 491 6.83 -64.02 0.81
CA GLN A 491 5.48 -64.41 1.15
C GLN A 491 5.40 -64.58 2.68
N PHE A 492 5.00 -63.55 3.41
CA PHE A 492 4.40 -63.67 4.74
C PHE A 492 3.64 -62.43 5.14
N GLY A 493 2.34 -62.60 5.29
CA GLY A 493 1.59 -61.94 6.40
C GLY A 493 0.75 -60.71 6.11
N GLY A 494 -0.45 -60.91 5.65
CA GLY A 494 -1.68 -60.52 6.36
C GLY A 494 -2.06 -59.05 6.44
N GLY A 495 -3.18 -58.68 5.77
CA GLY A 495 -3.96 -57.51 6.19
C GLY A 495 -4.91 -56.93 5.11
N ARG A 496 -6.10 -57.41 5.08
CA ARG A 496 -7.38 -56.98 4.48
C ARG A 496 -7.51 -55.51 4.05
N GLY A 497 -8.05 -55.33 2.85
CA GLY A 497 -8.76 -54.13 2.44
C GLY A 497 -8.91 -54.07 0.91
N GLY A 498 -9.94 -54.73 0.36
CA GLY A 498 -10.18 -54.74 -1.07
C GLY A 498 -10.82 -53.46 -1.57
N PHE A 499 -10.45 -53.09 -2.78
CA PHE A 499 -11.40 -52.53 -3.76
C PHE A 499 -10.96 -53.05 -5.14
N ASN A 500 -11.88 -53.75 -5.79
CA ASN A 500 -11.79 -54.14 -7.17
C ASN A 500 -11.85 -52.87 -8.04
N ASP A 501 -10.81 -52.64 -8.82
CA ASP A 501 -10.94 -51.88 -10.06
C ASP A 501 -10.35 -52.72 -11.20
N THR A 502 -11.26 -53.35 -11.89
CA THR A 502 -10.97 -54.00 -13.17
C THR A 502 -10.84 -52.92 -14.23
N ASN A 503 -9.62 -52.44 -14.46
CA ASN A 503 -9.27 -51.77 -15.70
C ASN A 503 -7.91 -52.32 -16.17
N THR A 504 -7.94 -53.18 -17.16
CA THR A 504 -6.78 -53.78 -17.80
C THR A 504 -6.02 -52.73 -18.59
N ASN A 505 -5.10 -52.02 -17.94
CA ASN A 505 -4.07 -51.28 -18.62
C ASN A 505 -2.83 -52.19 -18.75
N GLN A 506 -2.57 -52.66 -19.94
CA GLN A 506 -1.25 -53.20 -20.26
C GLN A 506 -0.22 -52.09 -20.00
N PRO A 507 0.90 -52.37 -19.33
CA PRO A 507 1.95 -51.38 -19.10
C PRO A 507 2.42 -50.83 -20.43
N SER A 508 2.61 -49.50 -20.53
CA SER A 508 3.12 -48.84 -21.72
C SER A 508 4.49 -49.41 -22.10
N GLN A 509 4.90 -49.38 -23.36
CA GLN A 509 6.23 -49.81 -23.79
C GLN A 509 7.33 -49.10 -22.96
N PHE A 510 7.10 -47.89 -22.57
CA PHE A 510 7.99 -47.13 -21.69
C PHE A 510 8.08 -47.74 -20.28
N GLN A 511 6.99 -48.12 -19.67
CA GLN A 511 6.98 -48.82 -18.35
C GLN A 511 7.63 -50.21 -18.42
N GLN A 512 7.62 -50.86 -19.56
CA GLN A 512 8.33 -52.12 -19.79
C GLN A 512 9.84 -51.91 -19.91
N SER A 513 10.30 -50.83 -20.54
CA SER A 513 11.74 -50.54 -20.75
C SER A 513 12.46 -50.17 -19.47
N ILE A 514 11.82 -49.42 -18.57
CA ILE A 514 12.44 -48.99 -17.28
C ILE A 514 11.99 -49.83 -16.09
N GLY A 515 11.08 -50.81 -16.31
CA GLY A 515 10.47 -51.59 -15.24
C GLY A 515 11.44 -52.41 -14.38
N ASN A 516 12.58 -52.77 -14.94
CA ASN A 516 13.63 -53.57 -14.29
C ASN A 516 14.78 -52.73 -13.67
N LEU A 517 14.73 -51.41 -13.77
CA LEU A 517 15.79 -50.51 -13.30
C LEU A 517 15.38 -49.87 -11.96
N ARG A 518 16.35 -49.66 -11.07
CA ARG A 518 16.15 -48.90 -9.83
C ARG A 518 15.91 -47.45 -10.21
N ARG A 519 14.83 -46.87 -9.70
CA ARG A 519 14.41 -45.49 -10.08
C ARG A 519 13.69 -44.79 -8.94
N VAL A 520 13.74 -43.49 -8.94
CA VAL A 520 12.91 -42.63 -8.11
C VAL A 520 11.84 -42.02 -8.99
N LYS A 521 10.58 -42.30 -8.70
CA LYS A 521 9.44 -41.62 -9.31
C LYS A 521 9.26 -40.30 -8.62
N VAL A 522 9.25 -39.22 -9.41
CA VAL A 522 9.04 -37.86 -8.94
C VAL A 522 7.68 -37.38 -9.46
N THR A 523 6.83 -36.92 -8.57
CA THR A 523 5.51 -36.39 -8.90
C THR A 523 5.42 -34.97 -8.36
N ALA A 524 5.27 -33.97 -9.24
CA ALA A 524 5.15 -32.58 -8.88
C ALA A 524 3.80 -32.02 -9.32
N GLN A 525 3.16 -31.21 -8.47
CA GLN A 525 1.92 -30.52 -8.79
C GLN A 525 2.19 -29.02 -8.91
N PHE A 526 1.67 -28.45 -9.97
CA PHE A 526 1.82 -27.04 -10.28
C PHE A 526 0.45 -26.39 -10.48
N ASP A 527 0.30 -25.15 -10.02
CA ASP A 527 -0.81 -24.28 -10.38
C ASP A 527 -0.35 -23.30 -11.46
N ILE A 528 -1.04 -23.31 -12.59
CA ILE A 528 -0.75 -22.49 -13.78
C ILE A 528 -1.95 -21.55 -14.01
N PRO A 529 -1.75 -20.23 -14.09
CA PRO A 529 -2.83 -19.25 -14.26
C PRO A 529 -3.34 -19.21 -15.71
N LEU A 530 -3.70 -20.35 -16.25
CA LEU A 530 -4.25 -20.52 -17.59
C LEU A 530 -5.51 -21.38 -17.56
N PRO A 531 -6.49 -21.15 -18.45
CA PRO A 531 -7.63 -22.03 -18.60
C PRO A 531 -7.19 -23.39 -19.17
N THR A 532 -7.88 -24.45 -18.79
CA THR A 532 -7.58 -25.85 -19.19
C THR A 532 -7.46 -26.03 -20.71
N SER A 533 -8.18 -25.21 -21.49
CA SER A 533 -8.16 -25.25 -22.97
C SER A 533 -6.84 -24.80 -23.59
N THR A 534 -6.03 -24.01 -22.88
CA THR A 534 -4.74 -23.46 -23.37
C THR A 534 -3.52 -24.15 -22.76
N LEU A 535 -3.72 -25.03 -21.77
CA LEU A 535 -2.63 -25.78 -21.14
C LEU A 535 -1.85 -26.68 -22.10
N GLY A 536 -2.51 -27.21 -23.12
CA GLY A 536 -1.85 -28.03 -24.17
C GLY A 536 -0.80 -27.20 -24.92
N GLY A 537 -1.14 -25.99 -25.34
CA GLY A 537 -0.17 -25.07 -25.95
C GLY A 537 0.97 -24.69 -25.06
N PHE A 538 0.68 -24.37 -23.77
CA PHE A 538 1.73 -24.08 -22.79
C PHE A 538 2.70 -25.26 -22.60
N ARG A 539 2.18 -26.48 -22.52
CA ARG A 539 2.99 -27.70 -22.46
C ARG A 539 3.90 -27.82 -23.68
N ASP A 540 3.31 -27.77 -24.88
CA ASP A 540 4.01 -28.08 -26.14
C ASP A 540 4.99 -26.99 -26.56
N ASP A 541 4.70 -25.73 -26.27
CA ASP A 541 5.52 -24.59 -26.68
C ASP A 541 6.62 -24.23 -25.67
N ILE A 542 6.43 -24.55 -24.38
CA ILE A 542 7.38 -24.17 -23.31
C ILE A 542 7.99 -25.40 -22.64
N VAL A 543 7.16 -26.28 -22.03
CA VAL A 543 7.65 -27.32 -21.12
C VAL A 543 8.37 -28.43 -21.91
N MET A 544 7.79 -28.90 -23.00
CA MET A 544 8.39 -29.98 -23.79
C MET A 544 9.73 -29.62 -24.44
N PRO A 545 9.92 -28.44 -25.06
CA PRO A 545 11.22 -28.04 -25.60
C PRO A 545 12.33 -27.92 -24.54
N ILE A 546 11.98 -27.58 -23.29
CA ILE A 546 12.94 -27.51 -22.18
C ILE A 546 13.37 -28.91 -21.80
N LEU A 547 12.42 -29.84 -21.65
CA LEU A 547 12.69 -31.24 -21.30
C LEU A 547 13.52 -31.95 -22.37
N ASP A 548 13.19 -31.75 -23.65
CA ASP A 548 13.84 -32.45 -24.76
C ASP A 548 15.26 -31.91 -25.07
N ASN A 549 15.52 -30.63 -24.77
CA ASN A 549 16.75 -29.99 -25.28
C ASN A 549 17.68 -29.39 -24.20
N LYS A 550 17.24 -29.24 -22.95
CA LYS A 550 17.97 -28.36 -22.00
C LYS A 550 18.22 -28.91 -20.60
N LEU A 551 17.74 -30.09 -20.25
CA LEU A 551 18.06 -30.70 -18.96
C LEU A 551 19.25 -31.67 -19.09
N PRO A 552 20.50 -31.19 -18.95
CA PRO A 552 21.58 -32.10 -18.66
C PRO A 552 21.37 -32.62 -17.24
N PRO A 553 21.56 -33.91 -16.96
CA PRO A 553 21.64 -34.41 -15.60
C PRO A 553 22.77 -33.64 -14.91
N LEU A 554 22.44 -32.94 -13.81
CA LEU A 554 23.42 -32.16 -13.02
C LEU A 554 24.47 -33.06 -12.36
N GLN A 555 24.26 -34.38 -12.36
CA GLN A 555 25.24 -35.36 -11.87
C GLN A 555 25.28 -36.60 -12.79
N PRO A 556 26.46 -37.21 -12.98
CA PRO A 556 26.63 -38.35 -13.88
C PRO A 556 25.96 -39.65 -13.40
N ASN A 557 25.20 -39.63 -12.29
CA ASN A 557 24.76 -40.84 -11.59
C ASN A 557 23.31 -41.22 -11.86
N TYR A 558 22.52 -40.46 -12.60
CA TYR A 558 21.16 -40.83 -12.99
C TYR A 558 20.72 -40.12 -14.28
N ALA A 559 19.74 -40.68 -14.95
CA ALA A 559 19.11 -40.09 -16.13
C ALA A 559 17.63 -39.78 -15.84
N ILE A 560 17.16 -38.62 -16.31
CA ILE A 560 15.75 -38.27 -16.24
C ILE A 560 15.03 -38.91 -17.43
N GLN A 561 14.00 -39.70 -17.15
CA GLN A 561 13.11 -40.30 -18.14
C GLN A 561 11.65 -40.03 -17.79
N TYR A 562 10.83 -39.82 -18.80
CA TYR A 562 9.39 -39.58 -18.62
C TYR A 562 8.57 -40.31 -19.69
N ASP A 563 7.36 -40.71 -19.34
CA ASP A 563 6.41 -41.29 -20.28
C ASP A 563 5.58 -40.16 -20.91
N PRO A 564 5.70 -39.88 -22.21
CA PRO A 564 4.96 -38.81 -22.87
C PRO A 564 3.43 -38.89 -22.70
N ALA A 565 2.90 -40.09 -22.48
CA ALA A 565 1.45 -40.31 -22.31
C ALA A 565 0.94 -39.96 -20.90
N SER A 566 1.79 -40.07 -19.87
CA SER A 566 1.42 -39.86 -18.46
C SER A 566 2.21 -38.74 -17.77
N PHE A 567 3.13 -38.11 -18.48
CA PHE A 567 3.98 -37.05 -17.93
C PHE A 567 3.19 -35.82 -17.48
N TRP A 568 2.16 -35.43 -18.21
CA TRP A 568 1.38 -34.22 -17.99
C TRP A 568 -0.10 -34.53 -17.85
N VAL A 569 -0.64 -34.37 -16.65
CA VAL A 569 -2.07 -34.59 -16.38
C VAL A 569 -2.67 -33.32 -15.81
N ALA A 570 -3.62 -32.71 -16.53
CA ALA A 570 -4.39 -31.56 -16.06
C ALA A 570 -5.60 -32.05 -15.26
N ASP A 571 -5.80 -31.48 -14.07
CA ASP A 571 -6.95 -31.80 -13.22
C ASP A 571 -8.13 -30.89 -13.57
N GLU A 572 -9.12 -31.40 -14.26
CA GLU A 572 -10.33 -30.68 -14.67
C GLU A 572 -11.23 -30.25 -13.49
N THR A 573 -11.00 -30.81 -12.28
CA THR A 573 -11.87 -30.57 -11.12
C THR A 573 -11.46 -29.36 -10.27
N ALA A 574 -10.32 -28.74 -10.52
CA ALA A 574 -9.80 -27.61 -9.73
C ALA A 574 -10.35 -26.24 -10.13
N ALA A 575 -10.99 -26.09 -11.27
CA ALA A 575 -11.61 -24.85 -11.72
C ALA A 575 -12.90 -24.58 -10.91
N GLY A 576 -12.76 -23.94 -9.73
CA GLY A 576 -13.90 -23.34 -9.03
C GLY A 576 -14.35 -24.02 -7.75
N ARG A 577 -13.45 -24.32 -6.82
CA ARG A 577 -13.84 -24.59 -5.43
C ARG A 577 -13.27 -23.54 -4.47
N THR A 578 -14.03 -22.44 -4.28
CA THR A 578 -14.03 -21.76 -3.00
C THR A 578 -14.47 -22.74 -1.92
N ASN A 579 -13.67 -22.88 -0.87
CA ASN A 579 -13.95 -23.72 0.30
C ASN A 579 -15.34 -23.44 0.87
N THR A 580 -16.30 -24.31 0.54
CA THR A 580 -17.50 -24.52 1.33
C THR A 580 -17.44 -25.96 1.84
N THR A 581 -16.95 -26.12 3.05
CA THR A 581 -17.09 -27.35 3.85
C THR A 581 -18.56 -27.70 3.96
N ARG A 582 -18.99 -28.76 3.26
CA ARG A 582 -20.32 -29.34 3.35
C ARG A 582 -20.24 -30.57 4.24
N GLY A 583 -20.46 -30.37 5.55
CA GLY A 583 -20.77 -31.45 6.47
C GLY A 583 -22.20 -31.94 6.24
N GLY A 584 -22.35 -33.26 6.24
CA GLY A 584 -23.56 -33.99 5.99
C GLY A 584 -24.71 -33.70 6.96
N GLY A 585 -25.90 -33.89 6.47
CA GLY A 585 -27.15 -33.52 7.11
C GLY A 585 -27.54 -34.30 8.36
N ALA A 586 -28.22 -33.58 9.24
CA ALA A 586 -29.27 -34.10 10.09
C ALA A 586 -30.22 -32.97 10.49
N LYS A 587 -31.48 -33.33 10.56
CA LYS A 587 -32.71 -32.56 10.75
C LYS A 587 -32.67 -31.49 11.87
N ALA A 588 -33.41 -30.41 11.63
CA ALA A 588 -33.80 -29.40 12.60
C ALA A 588 -34.63 -29.98 13.77
N PRO A 589 -34.63 -29.28 14.94
CA PRO A 589 -35.85 -28.54 15.31
C PRO A 589 -35.59 -27.12 15.86
N VAL A 590 -36.50 -26.30 15.57
CA VAL A 590 -37.19 -25.12 16.08
C VAL A 590 -36.86 -24.58 17.50
N ARG A 591 -36.71 -23.21 17.55
CA ARG A 591 -36.91 -22.25 18.69
C ARG A 591 -35.82 -22.22 19.78
N ASP A 592 -35.41 -21.06 20.26
CA ASP A 592 -36.01 -19.80 20.70
C ASP A 592 -34.91 -18.72 20.96
N PRO A 593 -35.22 -17.40 20.99
CA PRO A 593 -34.23 -16.33 21.08
C PRO A 593 -34.01 -15.90 22.55
N ARG A 594 -32.80 -15.60 22.89
CA ARG A 594 -32.27 -14.79 24.00
C ARG A 594 -31.06 -15.48 24.68
N THR A 595 -29.92 -14.95 24.42
CA THR A 595 -28.98 -14.55 25.49
C THR A 595 -27.77 -13.87 24.86
N GLN A 596 -27.55 -12.66 25.29
CA GLN A 596 -26.31 -11.92 25.17
C GLN A 596 -25.19 -12.66 25.95
N THR A 597 -24.07 -12.87 25.36
CA THR A 597 -22.81 -12.92 26.11
C THR A 597 -21.68 -12.37 25.24
N THR A 598 -21.12 -11.32 25.74
CA THR A 598 -19.88 -10.68 25.37
C THR A 598 -18.71 -11.65 25.41
N SER A 599 -17.97 -11.78 24.33
CA SER A 599 -16.58 -12.23 24.40
C SER A 599 -15.70 -11.35 23.54
N ARG A 600 -14.80 -10.69 24.22
CA ARG A 600 -13.67 -9.89 23.71
C ARG A 600 -12.67 -10.84 23.08
N GLY A 601 -12.48 -10.77 21.78
CA GLY A 601 -11.39 -11.40 21.05
C GLY A 601 -10.78 -10.34 20.14
N GLY A 602 -9.55 -9.96 20.41
CA GLY A 602 -8.81 -8.97 19.62
C GLY A 602 -8.49 -9.54 18.23
N GLY A 603 -9.25 -9.10 17.25
CA GLY A 603 -8.89 -9.16 15.85
C GLY A 603 -8.44 -7.75 15.45
N THR A 604 -7.26 -7.62 14.91
CA THR A 604 -6.78 -6.40 14.29
C THR A 604 -7.68 -6.11 13.11
N ASP A 605 -8.57 -5.17 13.30
CA ASP A 605 -9.56 -4.76 12.34
C ASP A 605 -8.86 -4.06 11.16
N SER A 606 -9.09 -4.54 9.96
CA SER A 606 -8.69 -3.89 8.70
C SER A 606 -9.48 -2.60 8.42
N SER A 607 -10.20 -2.09 9.43
CA SER A 607 -11.01 -0.88 9.35
C SER A 607 -10.22 0.43 9.38
N ASP A 608 -8.94 0.39 9.78
CA ASP A 608 -8.08 1.58 9.85
C ASP A 608 -7.68 2.16 8.48
N LEU A 609 -8.03 1.49 7.38
CA LEU A 609 -7.77 1.97 6.02
C LEU A 609 -9.00 2.58 5.34
N LYS A 610 -10.16 2.59 5.98
CA LYS A 610 -11.43 3.08 5.40
C LYS A 610 -11.52 4.61 5.26
N GLY A 611 -10.52 5.35 5.70
CA GLY A 611 -10.45 6.81 5.55
C GLY A 611 -9.47 7.27 4.47
N LEU A 612 -8.83 6.36 3.75
CA LEU A 612 -7.99 6.69 2.60
C LEU A 612 -8.86 6.74 1.34
N ALA A 613 -8.41 7.54 0.36
CA ALA A 613 -9.04 7.62 -0.95
C ALA A 613 -9.44 6.23 -1.47
N PRO A 614 -10.57 6.12 -2.18
CA PRO A 614 -10.97 4.85 -2.75
C PRO A 614 -9.80 4.34 -3.57
N PHE A 615 -9.21 3.24 -3.11
CA PHE A 615 -8.18 2.57 -3.87
C PHE A 615 -8.79 2.21 -5.22
N ASN A 616 -8.25 2.77 -6.29
CA ASN A 616 -8.41 2.16 -7.59
C ASN A 616 -7.69 0.83 -7.50
N PHE A 617 -8.40 -0.20 -7.05
CA PHE A 617 -7.99 -1.54 -7.43
C PHE A 617 -8.00 -1.53 -8.95
N PRO A 618 -6.93 -1.96 -9.62
CA PRO A 618 -7.03 -2.33 -11.02
C PRO A 618 -8.29 -3.19 -11.11
N GLU A 619 -9.10 -2.99 -12.17
CA GLU A 619 -10.28 -3.80 -12.42
C GLU A 619 -9.98 -5.20 -11.95
N GLN A 620 -10.83 -5.76 -11.08
CA GLN A 620 -10.72 -7.16 -10.75
C GLN A 620 -10.88 -7.86 -12.09
N GLU A 621 -9.74 -8.13 -12.71
CA GLU A 621 -9.67 -9.13 -13.76
C GLU A 621 -10.39 -10.33 -13.18
N THR A 622 -11.36 -10.82 -13.89
CA THR A 622 -12.01 -12.10 -13.61
C THR A 622 -10.90 -13.03 -13.16
N PRO A 623 -10.99 -13.66 -11.96
CA PRO A 623 -9.89 -14.42 -11.40
C PRO A 623 -9.38 -15.34 -12.49
N ALA A 624 -8.12 -15.22 -12.86
CA ALA A 624 -7.51 -16.02 -13.89
C ALA A 624 -7.85 -17.48 -13.57
N GLN A 625 -8.47 -18.18 -14.50
CA GLN A 625 -8.81 -19.59 -14.28
C GLN A 625 -7.49 -20.32 -14.09
N THR A 626 -7.18 -20.68 -12.85
CA THR A 626 -5.95 -21.39 -12.51
C THR A 626 -6.24 -22.87 -12.63
N ALA A 627 -5.50 -23.55 -13.49
CA ALA A 627 -5.57 -24.99 -13.63
C ALA A 627 -4.44 -25.67 -12.85
N ARG A 628 -4.75 -26.81 -12.25
CA ARG A 628 -3.76 -27.67 -11.58
C ARG A 628 -3.27 -28.73 -12.54
N VAL A 629 -1.94 -28.90 -12.59
CA VAL A 629 -1.27 -29.87 -13.44
C VAL A 629 -0.37 -30.75 -12.58
N THR A 630 -0.43 -32.06 -12.82
CA THR A 630 0.48 -33.04 -12.21
C THR A 630 1.47 -33.51 -13.26
N MET A 631 2.76 -33.33 -12.97
CA MET A 631 3.86 -33.83 -13.79
C MET A 631 4.52 -35.03 -13.11
N THR A 632 4.81 -36.06 -13.90
CA THR A 632 5.45 -37.29 -13.37
C THR A 632 6.64 -37.67 -14.25
N TRP A 633 7.82 -37.83 -13.63
CA TRP A 633 9.03 -38.32 -14.29
C TRP A 633 9.79 -39.30 -13.39
N TYR A 634 10.81 -39.92 -13.94
CA TYR A 634 11.61 -40.93 -13.25
C TYR A 634 13.08 -40.55 -13.31
N ALA A 635 13.77 -40.56 -12.17
CA ALA A 635 15.22 -40.50 -12.08
C ALA A 635 15.75 -41.96 -12.03
N VAL A 636 16.32 -42.43 -13.13
CA VAL A 636 16.82 -43.80 -13.31
C VAL A 636 18.27 -43.89 -12.86
N LEU A 637 18.57 -44.81 -11.93
CA LEU A 637 19.88 -44.92 -11.27
C LEU A 637 20.88 -45.82 -11.98
N ASP A 638 20.44 -46.84 -12.71
CA ASP A 638 21.27 -47.86 -13.32
C ASP A 638 21.60 -47.52 -14.80
N LEU A 639 22.48 -46.52 -15.01
CA LEU A 639 22.82 -46.02 -16.34
C LEU A 639 23.53 -47.03 -17.25
N ASN A 640 24.24 -48.03 -16.69
CA ASN A 640 24.95 -49.03 -17.47
C ASN A 640 24.08 -50.18 -18.02
N ALA A 641 22.85 -50.29 -17.54
CA ALA A 641 21.90 -51.31 -18.03
C ALA A 641 21.03 -50.84 -19.20
N ALA A 642 20.96 -49.51 -19.41
CA ALA A 642 20.15 -48.92 -20.47
C ALA A 642 20.87 -48.86 -21.83
N SER A 643 22.20 -49.06 -21.88
CA SER A 643 22.99 -48.97 -23.13
C SER A 643 23.15 -50.32 -23.85
N GLU A 644 22.71 -51.44 -23.27
CA GLU A 644 22.82 -52.78 -23.90
C GLU A 644 21.51 -53.22 -24.61
N GLY A 645 20.52 -52.38 -24.71
CA GLY A 645 19.19 -52.68 -25.35
C GLY A 645 18.97 -52.18 -26.76
N ASP A 646 19.93 -51.46 -27.35
CA ASP A 646 19.89 -50.93 -28.70
C ASP A 646 21.07 -51.41 -29.58
N GLU A 647 21.26 -52.75 -29.72
CA GLU A 647 21.94 -53.35 -30.87
C GLU A 647 21.02 -54.39 -31.55
#